data_72028111de7358d88ee1569c9fdebb69
#
_entry.id   72028111de7358d88ee1569c9fdebb69
#
_cell.length_a   1.000
_cell.length_b   1.000
_cell.length_c   1.000
_cell.angle_alpha   90.00
_cell.angle_beta   90.00
_cell.angle_gamma   90.00
#
_symmetry.space_group_name_H-M   'P 1'
#
loop_
_entity.id
_entity.type
_entity.pdbx_description
1 polymer ?
#
loop_
_entity_poly.entity_id
_entity_poly.type
_entity_poly.pdbx_seq_one_letter_code
_entity_poly.pdbx_strand_id
1 'polypeptide(L)'
;MTDFEPNDRQRKLIDNTDGLYLVDAGAGTGKTFTVTRRYANIVSQDGVEPDDVLLVTFTNNAAAEMKERIVGNCHYGMRELADAPIQTFHSLCHDVLEEHGHAAPTHLGIDDRITGSTRIIEDELVEQALFGEFIDRFSDDHPEYDDVFRALSNPDELLGLINQLASKGVFPDEDGWYRDGERHLDGDFAAFKQLFDDLNEPRNGGSKQSLLRSKLGRYGRNKTYLPDAPEKSEIRGRGKQVPDAVARLVFEAEQAELKRFVHDVYYEYLRFALRRNYLNFGMLQLFAFVLLCENHALREQVAFEYVTVDEFQDSSEIQFKLALLLAGTNNVCVVGDWKQSIYGFQYADVDNIVDFEDRLNRFVEQLNSDRERIGFPTSPVTTIELVENYRSTQEILDFSEHALRVPAANRDDVDAEAVDDRIVSLESNADHENTTIEAVQSDEEREAVLAKIQEIVGNDEYRVEDEEGNLRAPEYGDVAVLTRTRDFGRELLGTAEEYGLPMAYEGGIELFRTDQAKLLLAWLRILEDADRGWAVVLERAGYTLDEIDTVLEREAYPENMVAFREQLQGMASLGGVAQCVFARYGYDGPTADVVLHTLQSVHNATTQTRGDLVRFIERAIEAGSTHEVHAGAGTNSVTVQTIHATKGLEYPIVILANMNSGRFPPGGGGGGVIRYDDPIGLWRRKVYSETAHGTPHVYDDWHADVLQNCLPRNYDEERRLLYVAITRAESHVVFTAGEDPNTFLTELPVEVEAVTPDVTAHTSQATEQTALRVEMPVPEGPRGHTPHTLMRDDAFEGVEGGRGTDFGTQVHDFAEAYALEADVEPRNADEEHVKEFLDGLAGELLIEEDAYLPLSIDGERVTISGVVDLVHVTPNQVEIVDYKTDRGRYGETEYRKQLSVYYHVAREAYPDREIVASILYTETGARQGVDPLTLDEIRALVE
;
A
#
# COMPACT_ATOMS: atom_id res chain seq x y z
N MET A 1 -21.40 4.45 26.58
CA MET A 1 -21.19 5.48 25.56
C MET A 1 -22.16 6.60 25.84
N THR A 2 -21.69 7.80 26.11
CA THR A 2 -22.50 9.01 26.18
C THR A 2 -23.11 9.22 24.80
N ASP A 3 -24.45 9.36 24.76
CA ASP A 3 -25.22 9.53 23.54
C ASP A 3 -25.01 11.00 23.06
N PHE A 4 -23.92 11.23 22.31
CA PHE A 4 -23.67 12.54 21.72
C PHE A 4 -24.73 12.83 20.65
N GLU A 5 -25.43 13.97 20.81
CA GLU A 5 -26.38 14.41 19.81
C GLU A 5 -25.68 15.10 18.64
N PRO A 6 -26.04 14.78 17.38
CA PRO A 6 -25.48 15.47 16.22
C PRO A 6 -25.79 16.97 16.27
N ASN A 7 -24.83 17.81 15.88
CA ASN A 7 -25.06 19.25 15.68
C ASN A 7 -25.93 19.51 14.43
N ASP A 8 -26.32 20.76 14.21
CA ASP A 8 -27.23 21.10 13.11
C ASP A 8 -26.68 20.79 11.72
N ARG A 9 -25.36 20.90 11.49
CA ARG A 9 -24.71 20.61 10.22
C ARG A 9 -24.59 19.10 10.01
N GLN A 10 -24.25 18.38 11.08
CA GLN A 10 -24.21 16.90 11.05
C GLN A 10 -25.63 16.32 10.82
N ARG A 11 -26.67 16.86 11.51
CA ARG A 11 -28.07 16.47 11.28
C ARG A 11 -28.51 16.72 9.84
N LYS A 12 -28.08 17.83 9.24
CA LYS A 12 -28.39 18.11 7.84
C LYS A 12 -27.85 17.02 6.90
N LEU A 13 -26.64 16.50 7.16
CA LEU A 13 -26.07 15.41 6.37
C LEU A 13 -26.73 14.07 6.67
N ILE A 14 -27.03 13.78 7.95
CA ILE A 14 -27.66 12.53 8.38
C ILE A 14 -29.08 12.40 7.82
N ASP A 15 -29.87 13.49 7.88
CA ASP A 15 -31.29 13.44 7.54
C ASP A 15 -31.57 13.54 6.03
N ASN A 16 -30.66 14.13 5.25
CA ASN A 16 -30.83 14.28 3.81
C ASN A 16 -29.96 13.25 3.07
N THR A 17 -30.54 12.16 2.66
CA THR A 17 -29.82 11.01 2.10
C THR A 17 -29.68 11.03 0.58
N ASP A 18 -30.63 11.66 -0.14
CA ASP A 18 -30.69 11.65 -1.60
C ASP A 18 -29.87 12.77 -2.23
N GLY A 19 -29.20 12.47 -3.34
CA GLY A 19 -28.46 13.43 -4.16
C GLY A 19 -26.95 13.40 -3.98
N LEU A 20 -26.27 14.34 -4.64
CA LEU A 20 -24.81 14.46 -4.63
C LEU A 20 -24.35 15.38 -3.48
N TYR A 21 -23.48 14.87 -2.65
CA TYR A 21 -22.92 15.61 -1.50
C TYR A 21 -21.40 15.66 -1.54
N LEU A 22 -20.86 16.85 -1.37
CA LEU A 22 -19.48 17.10 -1.02
C LEU A 22 -19.44 17.59 0.44
N VAL A 23 -18.78 16.84 1.31
CA VAL A 23 -18.67 17.17 2.73
C VAL A 23 -17.24 17.57 3.04
N ASP A 24 -17.02 18.87 3.27
CA ASP A 24 -15.75 19.39 3.80
C ASP A 24 -15.79 19.28 5.33
N ALA A 25 -15.02 18.36 5.86
CA ALA A 25 -15.05 18.00 7.27
C ALA A 25 -13.65 18.04 7.86
N GLY A 26 -13.30 19.11 8.55
CA GLY A 26 -11.99 19.29 9.16
C GLY A 26 -11.57 18.22 10.15
N ALA A 27 -10.32 18.32 10.63
CA ALA A 27 -9.82 17.46 11.70
C ALA A 27 -10.73 17.55 12.93
N GLY A 28 -11.03 16.43 13.59
CA GLY A 28 -11.79 16.41 14.84
C GLY A 28 -13.26 16.84 14.75
N THR A 29 -13.86 16.99 13.55
CA THR A 29 -15.26 17.42 13.38
C THR A 29 -16.30 16.31 13.45
N GLY A 30 -15.89 15.07 13.78
CA GLY A 30 -16.79 13.93 13.89
C GLY A 30 -17.24 13.37 12.53
N LYS A 31 -16.35 13.33 11.52
CA LYS A 31 -16.59 12.72 10.21
C LYS A 31 -17.18 11.32 10.34
N THR A 32 -16.44 10.40 10.95
CA THR A 32 -16.85 8.99 11.12
C THR A 32 -18.16 8.86 11.87
N PHE A 33 -18.37 9.67 12.92
CA PHE A 33 -19.63 9.72 13.66
C PHE A 33 -20.81 10.11 12.75
N THR A 34 -20.62 11.09 11.88
CA THR A 34 -21.69 11.57 11.00
C THR A 34 -21.98 10.60 9.88
N VAL A 35 -20.93 10.03 9.26
CA VAL A 35 -21.04 9.04 8.18
C VAL A 35 -21.73 7.75 8.66
N THR A 36 -21.35 7.23 9.82
CA THR A 36 -21.97 6.01 10.38
C THR A 36 -23.43 6.19 10.75
N ARG A 37 -23.81 7.36 11.27
CA ARG A 37 -25.22 7.69 11.54
C ARG A 37 -26.03 7.94 10.26
N ARG A 38 -25.40 8.55 9.23
CA ARG A 38 -26.03 8.68 7.91
C ARG A 38 -26.30 7.30 7.30
N TYR A 39 -25.33 6.39 7.34
CA TYR A 39 -25.52 5.00 6.89
C TYR A 39 -26.68 4.33 7.65
N ALA A 40 -26.66 4.40 8.98
CA ALA A 40 -27.73 3.84 9.81
C ALA A 40 -29.12 4.42 9.47
N ASN A 41 -29.20 5.72 9.13
CA ASN A 41 -30.44 6.34 8.70
C ASN A 41 -30.88 5.85 7.31
N ILE A 42 -29.95 5.66 6.36
CA ILE A 42 -30.24 5.13 5.03
C ILE A 42 -30.85 3.72 5.12
N VAL A 43 -30.18 2.79 5.81
CA VAL A 43 -30.65 1.40 5.94
C VAL A 43 -31.88 1.26 6.85
N SER A 44 -32.32 2.32 7.52
CA SER A 44 -33.55 2.36 8.29
C SER A 44 -34.76 2.78 7.44
N GLN A 45 -34.57 3.14 6.18
CA GLN A 45 -35.65 3.51 5.26
C GLN A 45 -36.34 2.25 4.71
N ASP A 46 -37.64 2.35 4.47
CA ASP A 46 -38.42 1.24 3.92
C ASP A 46 -37.92 0.83 2.53
N GLY A 47 -37.44 -0.38 2.40
CA GLY A 47 -37.03 -1.00 1.13
C GLY A 47 -35.57 -0.78 0.76
N VAL A 48 -34.73 -0.28 1.66
CA VAL A 48 -33.26 -0.20 1.50
C VAL A 48 -32.62 -1.26 2.39
N GLU A 49 -31.86 -2.17 1.78
CA GLU A 49 -31.10 -3.20 2.50
C GLU A 49 -29.63 -2.78 2.63
N PRO A 50 -28.86 -3.35 3.57
CA PRO A 50 -27.43 -3.05 3.68
C PRO A 50 -26.65 -3.28 2.38
N ASP A 51 -27.05 -4.23 1.55
CA ASP A 51 -26.42 -4.55 0.26
C ASP A 51 -26.63 -3.46 -0.82
N ASP A 52 -27.62 -2.59 -0.63
CA ASP A 52 -27.88 -1.44 -1.52
C ASP A 52 -26.96 -0.23 -1.23
N VAL A 53 -26.19 -0.28 -0.12
CA VAL A 53 -25.45 0.87 0.41
C VAL A 53 -23.97 0.60 0.53
N LEU A 54 -23.19 1.14 -0.40
CA LEU A 54 -21.74 1.08 -0.36
C LEU A 54 -21.16 2.17 0.55
N LEU A 55 -20.33 1.78 1.51
CA LEU A 55 -19.51 2.68 2.32
C LEU A 55 -18.03 2.31 2.17
N VAL A 56 -17.28 3.18 1.50
CA VAL A 56 -15.84 2.97 1.27
C VAL A 56 -15.03 3.83 2.24
N THR A 57 -14.00 3.22 2.81
CA THR A 57 -13.00 3.89 3.64
C THR A 57 -11.58 3.48 3.24
N PHE A 58 -10.57 4.11 3.85
CA PHE A 58 -9.17 3.94 3.44
C PHE A 58 -8.52 2.65 3.98
N THR A 59 -8.89 2.20 5.18
CA THR A 59 -8.29 1.02 5.83
C THR A 59 -9.32 -0.01 6.27
N ASN A 60 -8.94 -1.28 6.32
CA ASN A 60 -9.79 -2.36 6.83
C ASN A 60 -10.15 -2.17 8.31
N ASN A 61 -9.24 -1.62 9.11
CA ASN A 61 -9.53 -1.30 10.51
C ASN A 61 -10.61 -0.23 10.65
N ALA A 62 -10.56 0.81 9.81
CA ALA A 62 -11.61 1.84 9.80
C ALA A 62 -12.96 1.26 9.36
N ALA A 63 -12.98 0.35 8.37
CA ALA A 63 -14.19 -0.34 7.95
C ALA A 63 -14.80 -1.18 9.09
N ALA A 64 -13.98 -1.94 9.83
CA ALA A 64 -14.41 -2.72 10.99
C ALA A 64 -14.99 -1.82 12.10
N GLU A 65 -14.29 -0.74 12.44
CA GLU A 65 -14.74 0.24 13.42
C GLU A 65 -16.07 0.88 13.01
N MET A 66 -16.23 1.24 11.72
CA MET A 66 -17.48 1.77 11.20
C MET A 66 -18.63 0.76 11.34
N LYS A 67 -18.42 -0.52 11.02
CA LYS A 67 -19.41 -1.59 11.22
C LYS A 67 -19.85 -1.66 12.69
N GLU A 68 -18.92 -1.65 13.65
CA GLU A 68 -19.24 -1.65 15.08
C GLU A 68 -20.09 -0.43 15.49
N ARG A 69 -19.75 0.76 15.00
CA ARG A 69 -20.48 2.00 15.32
C ARG A 69 -21.87 2.03 14.67
N ILE A 70 -22.04 1.46 13.47
CA ILE A 70 -23.33 1.38 12.78
C ILE A 70 -24.29 0.46 13.53
N VAL A 71 -23.82 -0.72 14.00
CA VAL A 71 -24.61 -1.65 14.81
C VAL A 71 -25.27 -0.97 16.02
N GLY A 72 -24.56 -0.03 16.63
CA GLY A 72 -25.08 0.74 17.77
C GLY A 72 -26.19 1.76 17.40
N ASN A 73 -26.40 2.07 16.11
CA ASN A 73 -27.27 3.13 15.62
C ASN A 73 -28.41 2.66 14.71
N CYS A 74 -28.48 1.36 14.35
CA CYS A 74 -29.53 0.81 13.49
C CYS A 74 -30.14 -0.46 14.10
N HIS A 75 -31.11 -1.05 13.42
CA HIS A 75 -31.79 -2.27 13.88
C HIS A 75 -31.10 -3.56 13.43
N TYR A 76 -30.07 -3.47 12.60
CA TYR A 76 -29.26 -4.59 12.13
C TYR A 76 -28.18 -4.98 13.16
N GLY A 77 -27.96 -6.28 13.35
CA GLY A 77 -26.92 -6.79 14.20
C GLY A 77 -25.59 -7.02 13.45
N MET A 78 -24.53 -7.32 14.19
CA MET A 78 -23.20 -7.55 13.59
C MET A 78 -23.18 -8.65 12.53
N ARG A 79 -24.03 -9.68 12.66
CA ARG A 79 -24.13 -10.77 11.68
C ARG A 79 -24.75 -10.30 10.35
N GLU A 80 -25.72 -9.41 10.42
CA GLU A 80 -26.44 -8.89 9.26
C GLU A 80 -25.60 -7.84 8.52
N LEU A 81 -24.67 -7.19 9.22
CA LEU A 81 -23.72 -6.24 8.64
C LEU A 81 -22.33 -6.85 8.33
N ALA A 82 -22.14 -8.15 8.62
CA ALA A 82 -20.86 -8.80 8.34
C ALA A 82 -20.53 -8.73 6.84
N ASP A 83 -21.52 -9.07 6.01
CA ASP A 83 -21.39 -9.11 4.54
C ASP A 83 -21.76 -7.78 3.87
N ALA A 84 -22.24 -6.78 4.65
CA ALA A 84 -22.55 -5.45 4.12
C ALA A 84 -21.32 -4.79 3.49
N PRO A 85 -21.44 -4.12 2.32
CA PRO A 85 -20.33 -3.52 1.57
C PRO A 85 -19.78 -2.25 2.24
N ILE A 86 -19.24 -2.43 3.46
CA ILE A 86 -18.53 -1.44 4.25
C ILE A 86 -17.06 -1.88 4.25
N GLN A 87 -16.25 -1.33 3.34
CA GLN A 87 -14.94 -1.88 3.04
C GLN A 87 -14.01 -0.88 2.35
N THR A 88 -12.80 -1.31 1.96
CA THR A 88 -11.87 -0.49 1.17
C THR A 88 -12.13 -0.64 -0.32
N PHE A 89 -11.61 0.29 -1.15
CA PHE A 89 -11.64 0.11 -2.61
C PHE A 89 -10.96 -1.18 -3.07
N HIS A 90 -9.88 -1.59 -2.38
CA HIS A 90 -9.16 -2.80 -2.75
C HIS A 90 -9.99 -4.06 -2.48
N SER A 91 -10.63 -4.14 -1.31
CA SER A 91 -11.53 -5.26 -0.98
C SER A 91 -12.71 -5.33 -1.95
N LEU A 92 -13.31 -4.18 -2.26
CA LEU A 92 -14.41 -4.10 -3.23
C LEU A 92 -14.02 -4.58 -4.63
N CYS A 93 -12.84 -4.15 -5.12
CA CYS A 93 -12.34 -4.60 -6.42
C CYS A 93 -12.00 -6.09 -6.41
N HIS A 94 -11.49 -6.61 -5.27
CA HIS A 94 -11.24 -8.03 -5.09
C HIS A 94 -12.53 -8.84 -5.20
N ASP A 95 -13.58 -8.46 -4.46
CA ASP A 95 -14.87 -9.15 -4.49
C ASP A 95 -15.48 -9.20 -5.91
N VAL A 96 -15.43 -8.06 -6.63
CA VAL A 96 -15.89 -7.99 -8.02
C VAL A 96 -15.10 -8.90 -8.95
N LEU A 97 -13.77 -9.00 -8.75
CA LEU A 97 -12.90 -9.82 -9.58
C LEU A 97 -12.96 -11.30 -9.22
N GLU A 98 -13.15 -11.65 -7.95
CA GLU A 98 -13.30 -13.03 -7.51
C GLU A 98 -14.49 -13.72 -8.18
N GLU A 99 -15.63 -13.04 -8.23
CA GLU A 99 -16.85 -13.57 -8.85
C GLU A 99 -16.87 -13.42 -10.38
N HIS A 100 -16.32 -12.34 -10.93
CA HIS A 100 -16.58 -11.94 -12.33
C HIS A 100 -15.31 -11.59 -13.12
N GLY A 101 -14.12 -11.76 -12.55
CA GLY A 101 -12.87 -11.25 -13.10
C GLY A 101 -12.24 -12.03 -14.26
N HIS A 102 -12.71 -13.25 -14.54
CA HIS A 102 -12.09 -14.15 -15.52
C HIS A 102 -11.77 -13.52 -16.88
N ALA A 103 -12.72 -12.76 -17.43
CA ALA A 103 -12.58 -12.16 -18.76
C ALA A 103 -11.96 -10.76 -18.73
N ALA A 104 -11.69 -10.18 -17.55
CA ALA A 104 -11.22 -8.80 -17.47
C ALA A 104 -9.88 -8.55 -18.23
N PRO A 105 -8.87 -9.42 -18.17
CA PRO A 105 -7.65 -9.27 -18.95
C PRO A 105 -7.88 -9.35 -20.46
N THR A 106 -8.85 -10.13 -20.93
CA THR A 106 -9.13 -10.30 -22.37
C THR A 106 -9.62 -9.02 -23.02
N HIS A 107 -10.24 -8.11 -22.26
CA HIS A 107 -10.63 -6.79 -22.78
C HIS A 107 -9.43 -5.89 -23.12
N LEU A 108 -8.25 -6.24 -22.58
CA LEU A 108 -6.98 -5.60 -22.89
C LEU A 108 -6.13 -6.38 -23.91
N GLY A 109 -6.69 -7.45 -24.52
CA GLY A 109 -5.97 -8.32 -25.44
C GLY A 109 -4.98 -9.28 -24.74
N ILE A 110 -5.14 -9.50 -23.44
CA ILE A 110 -4.32 -10.42 -22.65
C ILE A 110 -5.04 -11.77 -22.59
N ASP A 111 -4.36 -12.84 -23.05
CA ASP A 111 -4.92 -14.21 -23.09
C ASP A 111 -4.94 -14.89 -21.70
N ASP A 112 -4.20 -14.34 -20.73
CA ASP A 112 -4.13 -14.86 -19.37
C ASP A 112 -5.40 -14.46 -18.58
N ARG A 113 -5.71 -15.17 -17.49
CA ARG A 113 -6.98 -15.04 -16.77
C ARG A 113 -6.76 -14.70 -15.30
N ILE A 114 -7.79 -14.10 -14.70
CA ILE A 114 -7.93 -14.00 -13.25
C ILE A 114 -8.76 -15.22 -12.81
N THR A 115 -8.34 -15.92 -11.77
CA THR A 115 -9.02 -17.11 -11.22
C THR A 115 -9.23 -16.93 -9.73
N GLY A 116 -10.11 -17.70 -9.10
CA GLY A 116 -10.33 -17.68 -7.64
C GLY A 116 -9.06 -18.03 -6.82
N SER A 117 -8.06 -18.66 -7.47
CA SER A 117 -6.75 -18.91 -6.88
C SER A 117 -5.74 -17.77 -7.07
N THR A 118 -6.12 -16.68 -7.74
CA THR A 118 -5.23 -15.54 -7.98
C THR A 118 -4.90 -14.85 -6.65
N ARG A 119 -3.60 -14.72 -6.36
CA ARG A 119 -3.10 -14.19 -5.09
C ARG A 119 -2.88 -12.69 -5.17
N ILE A 120 -3.29 -11.99 -4.13
CA ILE A 120 -3.03 -10.56 -4.00
C ILE A 120 -1.67 -10.35 -3.31
N ILE A 121 -0.82 -9.52 -3.91
CA ILE A 121 0.43 -9.07 -3.30
C ILE A 121 0.12 -7.81 -2.48
N GLU A 122 0.18 -7.96 -1.16
CA GLU A 122 0.02 -6.86 -0.21
C GLU A 122 1.37 -6.26 0.21
N ASP A 123 2.42 -7.07 0.12
CA ASP A 123 3.76 -6.73 0.56
C ASP A 123 4.56 -6.06 -0.57
N GLU A 124 4.93 -4.80 -0.38
CA GLU A 124 5.71 -4.01 -1.34
C GLU A 124 7.04 -4.67 -1.73
N LEU A 125 7.68 -5.38 -0.80
CA LEU A 125 8.94 -6.08 -1.08
C LEU A 125 8.73 -7.29 -1.99
N VAL A 126 7.61 -7.99 -1.83
CA VAL A 126 7.25 -9.10 -2.73
C VAL A 126 6.96 -8.55 -4.13
N GLU A 127 6.26 -7.44 -4.23
CA GLU A 127 6.00 -6.77 -5.50
C GLU A 127 7.29 -6.32 -6.19
N GLN A 128 8.20 -5.68 -5.45
CA GLN A 128 9.51 -5.26 -5.96
C GLN A 128 10.35 -6.45 -6.42
N ALA A 129 10.33 -7.58 -5.68
CA ALA A 129 11.06 -8.79 -6.06
C ALA A 129 10.50 -9.42 -7.34
N LEU A 130 9.18 -9.48 -7.46
CA LEU A 130 8.51 -10.00 -8.65
C LEU A 130 8.78 -9.12 -9.88
N PHE A 131 8.71 -7.81 -9.70
CA PHE A 131 9.03 -6.85 -10.75
C PHE A 131 10.50 -6.91 -11.15
N GLY A 132 11.41 -7.08 -10.20
CA GLY A 132 12.84 -7.27 -10.47
C GLY A 132 13.11 -8.52 -11.31
N GLU A 133 12.45 -9.65 -11.02
CA GLU A 133 12.53 -10.86 -11.86
C GLU A 133 11.99 -10.61 -13.28
N PHE A 134 10.89 -9.89 -13.38
CA PHE A 134 10.31 -9.52 -14.67
C PHE A 134 11.25 -8.64 -15.50
N ILE A 135 11.75 -7.54 -14.91
CA ILE A 135 12.52 -6.53 -15.65
C ILE A 135 13.88 -7.06 -16.12
N ASP A 136 14.50 -7.97 -15.35
CA ASP A 136 15.74 -8.66 -15.76
C ASP A 136 15.49 -9.48 -17.04
N ARG A 137 14.38 -10.23 -17.12
CA ARG A 137 14.00 -10.98 -18.32
C ARG A 137 13.63 -10.08 -19.49
N PHE A 138 12.83 -9.05 -19.21
CA PHE A 138 12.39 -8.09 -20.22
C PHE A 138 13.58 -7.42 -20.89
N SER A 139 14.60 -7.02 -20.12
CA SER A 139 15.79 -6.40 -20.67
C SER A 139 16.61 -7.33 -21.58
N ASP A 140 16.64 -8.65 -21.26
CA ASP A 140 17.32 -9.66 -22.08
C ASP A 140 16.55 -9.95 -23.38
N ASP A 141 15.22 -9.93 -23.34
CA ASP A 141 14.35 -10.24 -24.46
C ASP A 141 14.20 -9.04 -25.43
N HIS A 142 14.44 -7.81 -24.95
CA HIS A 142 14.25 -6.54 -25.69
C HIS A 142 15.53 -5.70 -25.85
N PRO A 143 16.55 -6.20 -26.59
CA PRO A 143 17.79 -5.47 -26.80
C PRO A 143 17.62 -4.11 -27.53
N GLU A 144 16.48 -3.86 -28.17
CA GLU A 144 16.13 -2.57 -28.76
C GLU A 144 16.01 -1.44 -27.72
N TYR A 145 15.83 -1.76 -26.45
CA TYR A 145 15.73 -0.82 -25.32
C TYR A 145 17.01 -0.73 -24.47
N ASP A 146 18.12 -1.39 -24.89
CA ASP A 146 19.38 -1.38 -24.16
C ASP A 146 19.84 0.03 -23.77
N ASP A 147 19.71 1.01 -24.67
CA ASP A 147 20.12 2.39 -24.42
C ASP A 147 19.27 3.07 -23.34
N VAL A 148 17.98 2.71 -23.25
CA VAL A 148 17.08 3.19 -22.20
C VAL A 148 17.46 2.58 -20.86
N PHE A 149 17.67 1.25 -20.80
CA PHE A 149 18.09 0.57 -19.58
C PHE A 149 19.45 1.08 -19.06
N ARG A 150 20.42 1.35 -19.93
CA ARG A 150 21.70 1.93 -19.54
C ARG A 150 21.59 3.35 -18.99
N ALA A 151 20.53 4.09 -19.33
CA ALA A 151 20.26 5.41 -18.76
C ALA A 151 19.60 5.34 -17.39
N LEU A 152 18.87 4.26 -17.07
CA LEU A 152 18.21 4.06 -15.78
C LEU A 152 19.25 3.83 -14.66
N SER A 153 19.06 4.48 -13.54
CA SER A 153 19.91 4.29 -12.35
C SER A 153 19.54 3.00 -11.62
N ASN A 154 18.23 2.74 -11.57
CA ASN A 154 17.62 1.55 -11.03
C ASN A 154 16.38 1.22 -11.87
N PRO A 155 16.32 0.07 -12.57
CA PRO A 155 15.13 -0.31 -13.35
C PRO A 155 13.85 -0.44 -12.51
N ASP A 156 13.97 -0.74 -11.21
CA ASP A 156 12.81 -0.85 -10.30
C ASP A 156 12.01 0.45 -10.18
N GLU A 157 12.60 1.60 -10.56
CA GLU A 157 11.87 2.89 -10.62
C GLU A 157 10.70 2.88 -11.61
N LEU A 158 10.70 1.95 -12.58
CA LEU A 158 9.61 1.78 -13.54
C LEU A 158 8.34 1.24 -12.88
N LEU A 159 8.46 0.44 -11.82
CA LEU A 159 7.30 -0.02 -11.06
C LEU A 159 6.53 1.16 -10.45
N GLY A 160 7.23 2.11 -9.84
CA GLY A 160 6.61 3.32 -9.33
C GLY A 160 5.91 4.15 -10.42
N LEU A 161 6.51 4.24 -11.62
CA LEU A 161 5.88 4.89 -12.77
C LEU A 161 4.62 4.14 -13.23
N ILE A 162 4.65 2.81 -13.33
CA ILE A 162 3.51 1.97 -13.68
C ILE A 162 2.37 2.18 -12.68
N ASN A 163 2.65 2.13 -11.39
CA ASN A 163 1.66 2.33 -10.34
C ASN A 163 1.07 3.76 -10.38
N GLN A 164 1.90 4.78 -10.67
CA GLN A 164 1.43 6.16 -10.90
C GLN A 164 0.48 6.25 -12.09
N LEU A 165 0.81 5.63 -13.21
CA LEU A 165 -0.05 5.61 -14.39
C LEU A 165 -1.37 4.88 -14.13
N ALA A 166 -1.31 3.72 -13.44
CA ALA A 166 -2.49 2.95 -13.05
C ALA A 166 -3.46 3.78 -12.20
N SER A 167 -2.94 4.54 -11.22
CA SER A 167 -3.76 5.39 -10.35
C SER A 167 -4.47 6.53 -11.07
N LYS A 168 -3.94 6.94 -12.23
CA LYS A 168 -4.57 7.91 -13.15
C LYS A 168 -5.56 7.24 -14.13
N GLY A 169 -5.63 5.93 -14.15
CA GLY A 169 -6.42 5.17 -15.14
C GLY A 169 -5.76 5.11 -16.52
N VAL A 170 -4.43 5.24 -16.57
CA VAL A 170 -3.61 5.13 -17.79
C VAL A 170 -2.93 3.77 -17.80
N PHE A 171 -3.32 2.90 -18.73
CA PHE A 171 -2.75 1.56 -18.84
C PHE A 171 -2.82 1.04 -20.27
N PRO A 172 -1.97 0.05 -20.63
CA PRO A 172 -1.86 -0.44 -22.01
C PRO A 172 -2.99 -1.43 -22.36
N ASP A 173 -3.30 -1.47 -23.65
CA ASP A 173 -3.99 -2.58 -24.30
C ASP A 173 -3.11 -3.18 -25.42
N GLU A 174 -3.57 -4.23 -26.10
CA GLU A 174 -2.79 -4.93 -27.13
C GLU A 174 -2.27 -4.01 -28.23
N ASP A 175 -3.05 -3.03 -28.65
CA ASP A 175 -2.75 -2.16 -29.80
C ASP A 175 -2.24 -0.75 -29.38
N GLY A 176 -2.15 -0.46 -28.08
CA GLY A 176 -1.73 0.86 -27.57
C GLY A 176 -2.18 1.14 -26.13
N TRP A 177 -2.94 2.20 -25.94
CA TRP A 177 -3.37 2.62 -24.62
C TRP A 177 -4.89 2.52 -24.48
N TYR A 178 -5.34 1.90 -23.38
CA TYR A 178 -6.76 1.75 -23.16
C TYR A 178 -7.50 3.09 -23.18
N ARG A 179 -8.53 3.16 -24.00
CA ARG A 179 -9.38 4.36 -24.20
C ARG A 179 -8.55 5.62 -24.53
N ASP A 180 -8.71 6.67 -23.72
CA ASP A 180 -8.03 7.98 -23.91
C ASP A 180 -6.68 8.09 -23.19
N GLY A 181 -6.12 6.96 -22.68
CA GLY A 181 -4.88 6.94 -21.87
C GLY A 181 -3.70 7.62 -22.55
N GLU A 182 -3.58 7.52 -23.87
CA GLU A 182 -2.47 8.14 -24.61
C GLU A 182 -2.42 9.66 -24.46
N ARG A 183 -3.57 10.32 -24.32
CA ARG A 183 -3.64 11.79 -24.16
C ARG A 183 -2.94 12.28 -22.89
N HIS A 184 -3.05 11.48 -21.80
CA HIS A 184 -2.34 11.80 -20.55
C HIS A 184 -0.82 11.77 -20.77
N LEU A 185 -0.34 10.78 -21.52
CA LEU A 185 1.10 10.62 -21.79
C LEU A 185 1.65 11.69 -22.72
N ASP A 186 0.83 12.22 -23.61
CA ASP A 186 1.19 13.34 -24.51
C ASP A 186 1.29 14.68 -23.77
N GLY A 187 0.65 14.78 -22.58
CA GLY A 187 0.52 16.00 -21.83
C GLY A 187 -0.38 17.06 -22.50
N ASP A 188 -0.52 18.20 -21.83
CA ASP A 188 -1.27 19.36 -22.31
C ASP A 188 -0.32 20.53 -22.60
N PHE A 189 -0.04 20.74 -23.90
CA PHE A 189 0.83 21.85 -24.30
C PHE A 189 0.28 23.22 -23.91
N ALA A 190 -1.03 23.42 -23.88
CA ALA A 190 -1.61 24.71 -23.55
C ALA A 190 -1.41 25.02 -22.06
N ALA A 191 -1.65 24.05 -21.19
CA ALA A 191 -1.40 24.16 -19.77
C ALA A 191 0.12 24.31 -19.45
N PHE A 192 0.97 23.49 -20.06
CA PHE A 192 2.43 23.66 -19.94
C PHE A 192 2.90 25.04 -20.41
N LYS A 193 2.35 25.54 -21.55
CA LYS A 193 2.70 26.83 -22.09
C LYS A 193 2.31 27.97 -21.15
N GLN A 194 1.21 27.83 -20.43
CA GLN A 194 0.84 28.81 -19.41
C GLN A 194 1.86 28.85 -18.28
N LEU A 195 2.26 27.70 -17.73
CA LEU A 195 3.33 27.64 -16.70
C LEU A 195 4.65 28.25 -17.20
N PHE A 196 5.00 27.96 -18.45
CA PHE A 196 6.18 28.54 -19.08
C PHE A 196 6.08 30.07 -19.18
N ASP A 197 4.93 30.60 -19.60
CA ASP A 197 4.73 32.04 -19.78
C ASP A 197 4.73 32.78 -18.44
N ASP A 198 4.02 32.26 -17.43
CA ASP A 198 3.95 32.85 -16.08
C ASP A 198 5.35 33.01 -15.49
N LEU A 199 6.18 31.95 -15.56
CA LEU A 199 7.56 31.98 -15.11
C LEU A 199 8.48 32.81 -16.02
N ASN A 200 8.10 33.02 -17.24
CA ASN A 200 8.87 33.75 -18.24
C ASN A 200 8.54 35.25 -18.32
N GLU A 201 7.60 35.74 -17.52
CA GLU A 201 7.32 37.17 -17.40
C GLU A 201 8.51 37.95 -16.80
N PRO A 202 8.93 39.07 -17.39
CA PRO A 202 9.98 39.91 -16.82
C PRO A 202 9.55 40.53 -15.49
N ARG A 203 10.32 40.35 -14.44
CA ARG A 203 10.01 40.88 -13.10
C ARG A 203 10.21 42.38 -12.96
N ASN A 204 9.60 42.99 -11.94
CA ASN A 204 9.69 44.41 -11.58
C ASN A 204 9.30 45.33 -12.76
N GLY A 205 8.11 45.11 -13.34
CA GLY A 205 7.61 45.93 -14.44
C GLY A 205 8.49 45.88 -15.70
N GLY A 206 9.14 44.74 -15.96
CA GLY A 206 10.01 44.52 -17.10
C GLY A 206 11.47 45.00 -16.91
N SER A 207 11.85 45.46 -15.72
CA SER A 207 13.23 45.93 -15.46
C SER A 207 14.20 44.77 -15.17
N LYS A 208 13.76 43.65 -14.60
CA LYS A 208 14.53 42.43 -14.32
C LYS A 208 14.19 41.30 -15.29
N GLN A 209 15.13 40.35 -15.45
CA GLN A 209 14.86 39.14 -16.22
C GLN A 209 13.79 38.26 -15.54
N SER A 210 13.12 37.41 -16.32
CA SER A 210 12.15 36.44 -15.86
C SER A 210 12.76 35.47 -14.85
N LEU A 211 11.90 34.83 -14.06
CA LEU A 211 12.31 33.79 -13.14
C LEU A 211 12.87 32.57 -13.89
N LEU A 212 12.17 32.11 -14.92
CA LEU A 212 12.61 31.00 -15.78
C LEU A 212 13.99 31.25 -16.35
N ARG A 213 14.21 32.44 -16.93
CA ARG A 213 15.54 32.79 -17.47
C ARG A 213 16.63 32.83 -16.41
N SER A 214 16.29 33.17 -15.15
CA SER A 214 17.21 33.09 -14.02
C SER A 214 17.55 31.66 -13.63
N LYS A 215 16.52 30.79 -13.51
CA LYS A 215 16.67 29.37 -13.21
C LYS A 215 17.58 28.68 -14.23
N LEU A 216 17.39 28.93 -15.53
CA LEU A 216 18.24 28.46 -16.61
C LEU A 216 19.63 29.13 -16.65
N GLY A 217 19.96 29.96 -15.67
CA GLY A 217 21.29 30.54 -15.51
C GLY A 217 22.42 29.54 -15.32
N ARG A 218 22.07 28.35 -14.84
CA ARG A 218 22.99 27.20 -14.63
C ARG A 218 22.99 26.18 -15.78
N TYR A 219 22.15 26.35 -16.81
CA TYR A 219 22.08 25.45 -17.96
C TYR A 219 23.47 25.16 -18.54
N GLY A 220 23.82 23.90 -18.75
CA GLY A 220 25.13 23.43 -19.21
C GLY A 220 26.27 23.59 -18.20
N ARG A 221 26.00 24.13 -17.00
CA ARG A 221 27.04 24.33 -15.98
C ARG A 221 27.03 23.14 -15.02
N ASN A 222 28.12 22.47 -14.89
CA ASN A 222 28.27 21.27 -14.05
C ASN A 222 27.45 20.04 -14.51
N LYS A 223 26.94 20.07 -15.73
CA LYS A 223 26.20 18.96 -16.35
C LYS A 223 26.85 18.54 -17.64
N THR A 224 26.68 17.25 -17.99
CA THR A 224 27.08 16.69 -19.27
C THR A 224 25.86 16.57 -20.16
N TYR A 225 25.82 17.35 -21.23
CA TYR A 225 24.72 17.34 -22.20
C TYR A 225 25.13 16.62 -23.48
N LEU A 226 24.13 16.14 -24.25
CA LEU A 226 24.35 15.58 -25.58
C LEU A 226 25.00 16.63 -26.52
N PRO A 227 25.77 16.22 -27.53
CA PRO A 227 26.45 17.14 -28.42
C PRO A 227 25.54 18.08 -29.23
N ASP A 228 24.30 17.65 -29.46
CA ASP A 228 23.26 18.41 -30.14
C ASP A 228 22.49 19.38 -29.24
N ALA A 229 22.82 19.41 -27.93
CA ALA A 229 22.21 20.38 -27.02
C ALA A 229 22.48 21.83 -27.46
N PRO A 230 21.43 22.68 -27.51
CA PRO A 230 21.60 24.07 -27.92
C PRO A 230 22.55 24.85 -26.98
N GLU A 231 23.19 25.85 -27.53
CA GLU A 231 24.00 26.75 -26.75
C GLU A 231 23.16 27.51 -25.71
N LYS A 232 23.75 27.80 -24.58
CA LYS A 232 23.10 28.54 -23.48
C LYS A 232 22.43 29.84 -23.94
N SER A 233 23.02 30.54 -24.90
CA SER A 233 22.45 31.77 -25.48
C SER A 233 21.22 31.52 -26.32
N GLU A 234 21.04 30.33 -26.89
CA GLU A 234 19.87 29.93 -27.67
C GLU A 234 18.72 29.62 -26.73
N ILE A 235 18.94 28.80 -25.69
CA ILE A 235 17.93 28.46 -24.70
C ILE A 235 17.50 29.67 -23.85
N ARG A 236 18.45 30.42 -23.30
CA ARG A 236 18.12 31.60 -22.47
C ARG A 236 17.74 32.84 -23.24
N GLY A 237 18.05 32.91 -24.49
CA GLY A 237 17.90 34.12 -25.27
C GLY A 237 18.83 35.29 -24.88
N ARG A 238 18.82 36.36 -25.66
CA ARG A 238 19.64 37.58 -25.38
C ARG A 238 18.88 38.64 -24.60
N GLY A 239 17.54 38.53 -24.50
CA GLY A 239 16.66 39.45 -23.81
C GLY A 239 16.51 39.22 -22.31
N LYS A 240 15.36 39.59 -21.78
CA LYS A 240 14.97 39.35 -20.38
C LYS A 240 14.13 38.11 -20.19
N GLN A 241 13.69 37.50 -21.26
CA GLN A 241 12.85 36.27 -21.32
C GLN A 241 13.58 35.14 -22.04
N VAL A 242 13.11 33.93 -21.83
CA VAL A 242 13.46 32.76 -22.65
C VAL A 242 12.69 32.86 -23.97
N PRO A 243 13.28 32.51 -25.13
CA PRO A 243 12.56 32.53 -26.38
C PRO A 243 11.32 31.64 -26.37
N ASP A 244 10.20 32.11 -26.86
CA ASP A 244 8.92 31.40 -26.85
C ASP A 244 9.00 30.04 -27.58
N ALA A 245 9.75 29.95 -28.65
CA ALA A 245 9.98 28.73 -29.41
C ALA A 245 10.57 27.57 -28.59
N VAL A 246 11.24 27.88 -27.46
CA VAL A 246 11.83 26.87 -26.58
C VAL A 246 10.73 26.04 -25.92
N ALA A 247 9.58 26.63 -25.58
CA ALA A 247 8.48 25.89 -24.96
C ALA A 247 8.03 24.70 -25.84
N ARG A 248 7.78 24.95 -27.11
CA ARG A 248 7.35 23.93 -28.06
C ARG A 248 8.45 22.90 -28.33
N LEU A 249 9.68 23.37 -28.48
CA LEU A 249 10.83 22.52 -28.76
C LEU A 249 11.08 21.47 -27.66
N VAL A 250 10.97 21.86 -26.38
CA VAL A 250 11.20 20.94 -25.27
C VAL A 250 10.00 20.04 -24.99
N PHE A 251 8.79 20.51 -25.28
CA PHE A 251 7.57 19.74 -25.04
C PHE A 251 7.37 18.61 -26.07
N GLU A 252 7.68 18.85 -27.34
CA GLU A 252 7.47 17.90 -28.42
C GLU A 252 8.63 16.88 -28.59
N ALA A 253 9.61 16.87 -27.67
CA ALA A 253 10.80 16.03 -27.82
C ALA A 253 10.52 14.55 -27.51
N GLU A 254 10.83 13.66 -28.44
CA GLU A 254 11.02 12.19 -28.30
C GLU A 254 9.98 11.37 -27.50
N GLN A 255 8.77 11.88 -27.32
CA GLN A 255 7.74 11.18 -26.54
C GLN A 255 7.31 9.81 -27.12
N ALA A 256 7.36 9.65 -28.45
CA ALA A 256 6.87 8.44 -29.10
C ALA A 256 7.70 7.18 -28.77
N GLU A 257 9.04 7.29 -28.69
CA GLU A 257 9.91 6.18 -28.29
C GLU A 257 9.68 5.82 -26.82
N LEU A 258 9.61 6.83 -25.97
CA LEU A 258 9.40 6.66 -24.54
C LEU A 258 8.02 6.05 -24.23
N LYS A 259 6.96 6.49 -24.92
CA LYS A 259 5.62 5.90 -24.80
C LYS A 259 5.61 4.42 -25.19
N ARG A 260 6.31 4.04 -26.28
CA ARG A 260 6.42 2.64 -26.69
C ARG A 260 7.14 1.81 -25.64
N PHE A 261 8.29 2.28 -25.16
CA PHE A 261 9.03 1.59 -24.11
C PHE A 261 8.19 1.36 -22.86
N VAL A 262 7.52 2.40 -22.35
CA VAL A 262 6.69 2.29 -21.15
C VAL A 262 5.47 1.39 -21.40
N HIS A 263 4.87 1.45 -22.61
CA HIS A 263 3.79 0.55 -23.01
C HIS A 263 4.22 -0.91 -22.93
N ASP A 264 5.34 -1.26 -23.59
CA ASP A 264 5.80 -2.65 -23.68
C ASP A 264 6.18 -3.21 -22.31
N VAL A 265 6.90 -2.42 -21.50
CA VAL A 265 7.21 -2.81 -20.11
C VAL A 265 5.93 -3.03 -19.30
N TYR A 266 4.97 -2.12 -19.37
CA TYR A 266 3.75 -2.21 -18.58
C TYR A 266 2.86 -3.36 -19.05
N TYR A 267 2.63 -3.50 -20.35
CA TYR A 267 1.80 -4.55 -20.92
C TYR A 267 2.36 -5.95 -20.62
N GLU A 268 3.66 -6.13 -20.80
CA GLU A 268 4.29 -7.42 -20.51
C GLU A 268 4.38 -7.71 -19.02
N TYR A 269 4.48 -6.69 -18.16
CA TYR A 269 4.41 -6.88 -16.71
C TYR A 269 3.03 -7.38 -16.27
N LEU A 270 1.94 -6.82 -16.81
CA LEU A 270 0.59 -7.34 -16.54
C LEU A 270 0.48 -8.82 -16.91
N ARG A 271 0.96 -9.20 -18.09
CA ARG A 271 0.96 -10.61 -18.53
C ARG A 271 1.83 -11.50 -17.67
N PHE A 272 2.99 -11.01 -17.27
CA PHE A 272 3.91 -11.75 -16.40
C PHE A 272 3.29 -12.02 -15.03
N ALA A 273 2.67 -11.03 -14.41
CA ALA A 273 2.02 -11.15 -13.11
C ALA A 273 0.85 -12.17 -13.17
N LEU A 274 -0.02 -12.06 -14.19
CA LEU A 274 -1.13 -13.00 -14.38
C LEU A 274 -0.65 -14.45 -14.61
N ARG A 275 0.42 -14.67 -15.40
CA ARG A 275 1.00 -16.01 -15.59
C ARG A 275 1.58 -16.61 -14.31
N ARG A 276 1.93 -15.76 -13.36
CA ARG A 276 2.38 -16.15 -12.02
C ARG A 276 1.23 -16.26 -11.03
N ASN A 277 0.01 -16.01 -11.51
CA ASN A 277 -1.20 -16.00 -10.70
C ASN A 277 -1.16 -14.98 -9.56
N TYR A 278 -0.63 -13.77 -9.83
CA TYR A 278 -0.54 -12.66 -8.89
C TYR A 278 -1.16 -11.38 -9.44
N LEU A 279 -1.78 -10.62 -8.54
CA LEU A 279 -2.20 -9.24 -8.75
C LEU A 279 -1.64 -8.35 -7.64
N ASN A 280 -1.24 -7.13 -7.98
CA ASN A 280 -1.00 -6.09 -7.00
C ASN A 280 -2.25 -5.21 -6.83
N PHE A 281 -2.25 -4.31 -5.86
CA PHE A 281 -3.38 -3.42 -5.60
C PHE A 281 -3.74 -2.52 -6.78
N GLY A 282 -2.76 -2.05 -7.55
CA GLY A 282 -2.99 -1.28 -8.78
C GLY A 282 -3.69 -2.09 -9.87
N MET A 283 -3.28 -3.34 -10.05
CA MET A 283 -3.88 -4.28 -11.01
C MET A 283 -5.32 -4.65 -10.62
N LEU A 284 -5.61 -4.85 -9.32
CA LEU A 284 -6.98 -5.08 -8.85
C LEU A 284 -7.92 -3.97 -9.31
N GLN A 285 -7.57 -2.72 -9.03
CA GLN A 285 -8.38 -1.57 -9.41
C GLN A 285 -8.49 -1.44 -10.93
N LEU A 286 -7.39 -1.70 -11.64
CA LEU A 286 -7.33 -1.65 -13.10
C LEU A 286 -8.29 -2.66 -13.73
N PHE A 287 -8.20 -3.93 -13.36
CA PHE A 287 -9.05 -4.97 -13.95
C PHE A 287 -10.52 -4.84 -13.55
N ALA A 288 -10.82 -4.45 -12.32
CA ALA A 288 -12.18 -4.10 -11.92
C ALA A 288 -12.73 -2.92 -12.74
N PHE A 289 -11.92 -1.89 -12.96
CA PHE A 289 -12.30 -0.74 -13.78
C PHE A 289 -12.59 -1.13 -15.23
N VAL A 290 -11.71 -1.95 -15.86
CA VAL A 290 -11.90 -2.46 -17.21
C VAL A 290 -13.19 -3.28 -17.30
N LEU A 291 -13.39 -4.20 -16.38
CA LEU A 291 -14.56 -5.07 -16.32
C LEU A 291 -15.86 -4.25 -16.21
N LEU A 292 -15.91 -3.30 -15.28
CA LEU A 292 -17.06 -2.41 -15.10
C LEU A 292 -17.29 -1.49 -16.29
N CYS A 293 -16.24 -1.08 -17.00
CA CYS A 293 -16.38 -0.32 -18.24
C CYS A 293 -16.96 -1.15 -19.39
N GLU A 294 -16.54 -2.40 -19.54
CA GLU A 294 -16.85 -3.22 -20.70
C GLU A 294 -18.12 -4.06 -20.52
N ASN A 295 -18.44 -4.52 -19.32
CA ASN A 295 -19.60 -5.33 -19.02
C ASN A 295 -20.74 -4.49 -18.43
N HIS A 296 -21.73 -4.14 -19.26
CA HIS A 296 -22.90 -3.36 -18.84
C HIS A 296 -23.80 -4.14 -17.87
N ALA A 297 -24.04 -5.42 -18.15
CA ALA A 297 -24.93 -6.24 -17.32
C ALA A 297 -24.38 -6.41 -15.91
N LEU A 298 -23.09 -6.69 -15.80
CA LEU A 298 -22.42 -6.76 -14.51
C LEU A 298 -22.48 -5.40 -13.78
N ARG A 299 -22.18 -4.31 -14.46
CA ARG A 299 -22.25 -2.98 -13.83
C ARG A 299 -23.63 -2.68 -13.25
N GLU A 300 -24.70 -3.08 -13.92
CA GLU A 300 -26.07 -2.95 -13.37
C GLU A 300 -26.31 -3.89 -12.19
N GLN A 301 -25.71 -5.07 -12.19
CA GLN A 301 -25.85 -6.06 -11.11
C GLN A 301 -25.14 -5.62 -9.83
N VAL A 302 -23.93 -5.07 -9.93
CA VAL A 302 -23.11 -4.66 -8.79
C VAL A 302 -23.28 -3.19 -8.39
N ALA A 303 -24.24 -2.48 -8.99
CA ALA A 303 -24.47 -1.06 -8.71
C ALA A 303 -25.23 -0.88 -7.40
N PHE A 304 -24.82 0.11 -6.62
CA PHE A 304 -25.39 0.48 -5.33
C PHE A 304 -26.36 1.65 -5.47
N GLU A 305 -27.42 1.66 -4.69
CA GLU A 305 -28.37 2.78 -4.65
C GLU A 305 -27.77 3.99 -3.95
N TYR A 306 -26.94 3.75 -2.92
CA TYR A 306 -26.23 4.78 -2.16
C TYR A 306 -24.73 4.47 -2.13
N VAL A 307 -23.90 5.45 -2.46
CA VAL A 307 -22.44 5.34 -2.39
C VAL A 307 -21.90 6.44 -1.47
N THR A 308 -21.18 6.06 -0.44
CA THR A 308 -20.47 6.99 0.45
C THR A 308 -18.98 6.67 0.46
N VAL A 309 -18.15 7.68 0.22
CA VAL A 309 -16.68 7.54 0.25
C VAL A 309 -16.14 8.44 1.36
N ASP A 310 -15.58 7.83 2.41
CA ASP A 310 -14.88 8.54 3.49
C ASP A 310 -13.41 8.74 3.15
N GLU A 311 -12.78 9.72 3.78
CA GLU A 311 -11.38 10.15 3.51
C GLU A 311 -11.11 10.37 2.00
N PHE A 312 -12.08 10.98 1.31
CA PHE A 312 -12.06 11.13 -0.15
C PHE A 312 -10.84 11.91 -0.68
N GLN A 313 -10.23 12.78 0.13
CA GLN A 313 -8.98 13.50 -0.20
C GLN A 313 -7.77 12.59 -0.44
N ASP A 314 -7.86 11.32 -0.01
CA ASP A 314 -6.82 10.32 -0.22
C ASP A 314 -7.12 9.39 -1.41
N SER A 315 -8.21 9.64 -2.14
CA SER A 315 -8.57 8.85 -3.32
C SER A 315 -7.71 9.19 -4.53
N SER A 316 -7.40 8.18 -5.33
CA SER A 316 -6.80 8.33 -6.65
C SER A 316 -7.87 8.62 -7.73
N GLU A 317 -7.44 9.01 -8.93
CA GLU A 317 -8.34 9.28 -10.05
C GLU A 317 -9.14 8.04 -10.45
N ILE A 318 -8.51 6.86 -10.49
CA ILE A 318 -9.21 5.60 -10.84
C ILE A 318 -10.24 5.22 -9.79
N GLN A 319 -9.97 5.47 -8.50
CA GLN A 319 -10.92 5.22 -7.41
C GLN A 319 -12.16 6.11 -7.51
N PHE A 320 -11.99 7.38 -7.87
CA PHE A 320 -13.14 8.25 -8.14
C PHE A 320 -13.98 7.73 -9.31
N LYS A 321 -13.33 7.31 -10.41
CA LYS A 321 -14.04 6.71 -11.57
C LYS A 321 -14.74 5.41 -11.21
N LEU A 322 -14.13 4.56 -10.36
CA LEU A 322 -14.76 3.33 -9.83
C LEU A 322 -16.01 3.65 -8.99
N ALA A 323 -15.92 4.63 -8.08
CA ALA A 323 -17.09 5.05 -7.30
C ALA A 323 -18.26 5.49 -8.19
N LEU A 324 -17.98 6.21 -9.29
CA LEU A 324 -19.01 6.61 -10.25
C LEU A 324 -19.60 5.44 -11.02
N LEU A 325 -18.79 4.44 -11.41
CA LEU A 325 -19.26 3.25 -12.14
C LEU A 325 -20.12 2.32 -11.27
N LEU A 326 -19.87 2.32 -9.96
CA LEU A 326 -20.60 1.53 -8.96
C LEU A 326 -21.86 2.23 -8.45
N ALA A 327 -22.03 3.53 -8.70
CA ALA A 327 -23.23 4.25 -8.34
C ALA A 327 -24.36 3.99 -9.35
N GLY A 328 -25.43 3.35 -8.92
CA GLY A 328 -26.65 3.12 -9.71
C GLY A 328 -27.54 4.36 -9.79
N THR A 329 -27.38 5.30 -8.89
CA THR A 329 -28.13 6.55 -8.76
C THR A 329 -27.21 7.73 -8.50
N ASN A 330 -27.76 8.94 -8.40
CA ASN A 330 -26.99 10.12 -7.99
C ASN A 330 -26.87 10.27 -6.45
N ASN A 331 -27.18 9.24 -5.68
CA ASN A 331 -27.03 9.27 -4.21
C ASN A 331 -25.56 9.00 -3.84
N VAL A 332 -24.70 9.94 -4.16
CA VAL A 332 -23.25 9.84 -3.91
C VAL A 332 -22.85 10.92 -2.90
N CYS A 333 -22.18 10.48 -1.84
CA CYS A 333 -21.67 11.33 -0.78
C CYS A 333 -20.16 11.12 -0.64
N VAL A 334 -19.37 12.17 -0.84
CA VAL A 334 -17.94 12.15 -0.60
C VAL A 334 -17.63 13.01 0.63
N VAL A 335 -16.80 12.48 1.54
CA VAL A 335 -16.46 13.14 2.81
C VAL A 335 -14.94 13.19 2.92
N GLY A 336 -14.39 14.36 3.22
CA GLY A 336 -12.96 14.50 3.37
C GLY A 336 -12.52 15.87 3.86
N ASP A 337 -11.22 16.05 4.02
CA ASP A 337 -10.56 17.30 4.35
C ASP A 337 -9.31 17.47 3.49
N TRP A 338 -9.36 18.37 2.51
CA TRP A 338 -8.23 18.61 1.61
C TRP A 338 -6.93 18.98 2.37
N LYS A 339 -7.05 19.62 3.54
CA LYS A 339 -5.93 19.99 4.42
C LYS A 339 -5.23 18.77 5.02
N GLN A 340 -5.87 17.59 5.00
CA GLN A 340 -5.33 16.32 5.49
C GLN A 340 -4.89 15.35 4.39
N SER A 341 -4.85 15.78 3.12
CA SER A 341 -4.33 14.97 2.01
C SER A 341 -2.81 14.93 2.06
N ILE A 342 -2.25 13.84 2.58
CA ILE A 342 -0.81 13.63 2.79
C ILE A 342 -0.29 12.31 2.21
N TYR A 343 -1.09 11.61 1.40
CA TYR A 343 -0.73 10.34 0.77
C TYR A 343 -0.47 10.48 -0.73
N GLY A 344 0.05 11.64 -1.17
CA GLY A 344 0.47 11.83 -2.56
C GLY A 344 1.51 10.82 -3.02
N PHE A 345 2.36 10.31 -2.11
CA PHE A 345 3.31 9.24 -2.40
C PHE A 345 2.64 7.87 -2.65
N GLN A 346 1.38 7.70 -2.25
CA GLN A 346 0.50 6.56 -2.59
C GLN A 346 -0.48 6.92 -3.71
N TYR A 347 -0.17 7.94 -4.49
CA TYR A 347 -0.93 8.40 -5.66
C TYR A 347 -2.30 9.01 -5.34
N ALA A 348 -2.54 9.44 -4.11
CA ALA A 348 -3.70 10.25 -3.77
C ALA A 348 -3.67 11.58 -4.56
N ASP A 349 -4.84 12.01 -5.03
CA ASP A 349 -4.98 13.22 -5.82
C ASP A 349 -5.92 14.22 -5.13
N VAL A 350 -5.33 15.18 -4.43
CA VAL A 350 -6.06 16.18 -3.65
C VAL A 350 -7.07 16.97 -4.48
N ASP A 351 -6.83 17.14 -5.77
CA ASP A 351 -7.76 17.84 -6.66
C ASP A 351 -9.09 17.09 -6.84
N ASN A 352 -9.17 15.80 -6.47
CA ASN A 352 -10.44 15.08 -6.45
C ASN A 352 -11.46 15.71 -5.50
N ILE A 353 -11.01 16.28 -4.39
CA ILE A 353 -11.88 16.97 -3.43
C ILE A 353 -11.89 18.50 -3.66
N VAL A 354 -10.74 19.07 -4.00
CA VAL A 354 -10.61 20.53 -4.20
C VAL A 354 -11.41 21.00 -5.42
N ASP A 355 -11.33 20.28 -6.52
CA ASP A 355 -11.98 20.58 -7.80
C ASP A 355 -13.09 19.55 -8.11
N PHE A 356 -13.82 19.10 -7.08
CA PHE A 356 -14.75 17.97 -7.15
C PHE A 356 -15.76 18.08 -8.31
N GLU A 357 -16.48 19.22 -8.44
CA GLU A 357 -17.52 19.37 -9.45
C GLU A 357 -16.94 19.33 -10.90
N ASP A 358 -15.82 19.97 -11.11
CA ASP A 358 -15.15 19.99 -12.42
C ASP A 358 -14.62 18.59 -12.77
N ARG A 359 -14.03 17.89 -11.80
CA ARG A 359 -13.56 16.52 -11.99
C ARG A 359 -14.69 15.53 -12.20
N LEU A 360 -15.77 15.64 -11.43
CA LEU A 360 -16.97 14.82 -11.61
C LEU A 360 -17.50 14.92 -13.05
N ASN A 361 -17.69 16.14 -13.53
CA ASN A 361 -18.18 16.38 -14.88
C ASN A 361 -17.22 15.84 -15.95
N ARG A 362 -15.91 16.09 -15.78
CA ARG A 362 -14.86 15.59 -16.68
C ARG A 362 -14.82 14.06 -16.72
N PHE A 363 -14.87 13.39 -15.58
CA PHE A 363 -14.81 11.93 -15.51
C PHE A 363 -16.07 11.28 -16.08
N VAL A 364 -17.25 11.86 -15.85
CA VAL A 364 -18.49 11.38 -16.48
C VAL A 364 -18.43 11.56 -18.01
N GLU A 365 -17.90 12.68 -18.51
CA GLU A 365 -17.68 12.86 -19.95
C GLU A 365 -16.70 11.82 -20.52
N GLN A 366 -15.60 11.56 -19.85
CA GLN A 366 -14.61 10.54 -20.23
C GLN A 366 -15.24 9.13 -20.22
N LEU A 367 -15.95 8.75 -19.15
CA LEU A 367 -16.57 7.46 -19.02
C LEU A 367 -17.68 7.21 -20.05
N ASN A 368 -18.37 8.27 -20.46
CA ASN A 368 -19.45 8.23 -21.45
C ASN A 368 -19.01 8.50 -22.90
N SER A 369 -17.70 8.68 -23.17
CA SER A 369 -17.17 9.12 -24.46
C SER A 369 -17.57 8.23 -25.65
N ASP A 370 -17.66 6.92 -25.46
CA ASP A 370 -18.00 5.90 -26.47
C ASP A 370 -19.41 5.30 -26.30
N ARG A 371 -19.86 5.14 -25.04
CA ARG A 371 -21.18 4.66 -24.66
C ARG A 371 -21.58 5.24 -23.30
N GLU A 372 -22.86 5.29 -23.03
CA GLU A 372 -23.38 5.76 -21.74
C GLU A 372 -23.11 4.71 -20.65
N ARG A 373 -22.32 5.08 -19.64
CA ARG A 373 -22.06 4.26 -18.44
C ARG A 373 -22.64 4.89 -17.20
N ILE A 374 -22.66 6.21 -17.15
CA ILE A 374 -23.22 7.01 -16.07
C ILE A 374 -24.46 7.73 -16.61
N GLY A 375 -25.65 7.32 -16.19
CA GLY A 375 -26.92 7.85 -16.67
C GLY A 375 -27.63 8.80 -15.70
N PHE A 376 -27.10 9.00 -14.49
CA PHE A 376 -27.68 9.88 -13.51
C PHE A 376 -27.14 11.33 -13.65
N PRO A 377 -27.92 12.35 -13.15
CA PRO A 377 -27.49 13.75 -13.23
C PRO A 377 -26.34 14.04 -12.25
N THR A 378 -25.34 14.81 -12.72
CA THR A 378 -24.17 15.21 -11.93
C THR A 378 -24.31 16.58 -11.25
N SER A 379 -25.48 17.17 -11.29
CA SER A 379 -25.76 18.45 -10.66
C SER A 379 -27.23 18.53 -10.18
N PRO A 380 -27.55 19.28 -9.13
CA PRO A 380 -26.62 20.07 -8.32
C PRO A 380 -25.83 19.21 -7.33
N VAL A 381 -24.61 19.65 -6.98
CA VAL A 381 -23.85 19.13 -5.85
C VAL A 381 -24.18 19.99 -4.62
N THR A 382 -24.44 19.33 -3.51
CA THR A 382 -24.70 20.00 -2.22
C THR A 382 -23.45 19.95 -1.36
N THR A 383 -22.84 21.10 -1.10
CA THR A 383 -21.70 21.20 -0.19
C THR A 383 -22.16 21.37 1.25
N ILE A 384 -21.60 20.59 2.16
CA ILE A 384 -21.80 20.70 3.61
C ILE A 384 -20.43 20.82 4.27
N GLU A 385 -20.28 21.85 5.11
CA GLU A 385 -19.06 22.10 5.87
C GLU A 385 -19.29 21.68 7.32
N LEU A 386 -18.49 20.74 7.84
CA LEU A 386 -18.47 20.40 9.26
C LEU A 386 -17.35 21.21 9.93
N VAL A 387 -17.71 22.19 10.71
CA VAL A 387 -16.76 23.16 11.29
C VAL A 387 -16.57 23.03 12.80
N GLU A 388 -17.51 22.41 13.52
CA GLU A 388 -17.40 22.22 14.96
C GLU A 388 -16.34 21.14 15.26
N ASN A 389 -15.25 21.52 15.91
CA ASN A 389 -14.15 20.62 16.28
C ASN A 389 -14.32 20.16 17.73
N TYR A 390 -14.18 18.86 17.97
CA TYR A 390 -14.34 18.22 19.28
C TYR A 390 -13.02 17.67 19.84
N ARG A 391 -11.87 18.03 19.23
CA ARG A 391 -10.56 17.53 19.59
C ARG A 391 -9.68 18.61 20.21
N SER A 392 -9.40 19.66 19.46
CA SER A 392 -8.35 20.62 19.77
C SER A 392 -8.90 21.92 20.30
N THR A 393 -8.12 22.62 21.12
CA THR A 393 -8.45 24.00 21.57
C THR A 393 -8.44 24.96 20.38
N GLN A 394 -9.18 26.09 20.52
CA GLN A 394 -9.29 27.11 19.47
C GLN A 394 -7.91 27.67 19.07
N GLU A 395 -7.03 27.84 20.04
CA GLU A 395 -5.70 28.39 19.80
C GLU A 395 -4.86 27.48 18.89
N ILE A 396 -4.96 26.14 19.07
CA ILE A 396 -4.30 25.17 18.17
C ILE A 396 -4.91 25.22 16.77
N LEU A 397 -6.24 25.30 16.65
CA LEU A 397 -6.92 25.37 15.37
C LEU A 397 -6.48 26.62 14.59
N ASP A 398 -6.54 27.78 15.23
CA ASP A 398 -6.14 29.07 14.62
C ASP A 398 -4.65 29.03 14.23
N PHE A 399 -3.80 28.47 15.10
CA PHE A 399 -2.38 28.34 14.82
C PHE A 399 -2.12 27.39 13.65
N SER A 400 -2.84 26.26 13.57
CA SER A 400 -2.63 25.24 12.52
C SER A 400 -2.87 25.79 11.11
N GLU A 401 -3.78 26.74 10.94
CA GLU A 401 -4.02 27.37 9.64
C GLU A 401 -2.78 28.11 9.09
N HIS A 402 -1.90 28.60 9.96
CA HIS A 402 -0.65 29.24 9.52
C HIS A 402 0.24 28.25 8.78
N ALA A 403 0.21 26.94 9.13
CA ALA A 403 0.98 25.91 8.45
C ALA A 403 0.72 25.85 6.94
N LEU A 404 -0.51 26.11 6.52
CA LEU A 404 -0.89 26.07 5.11
C LEU A 404 -0.37 27.28 4.31
N ARG A 405 0.01 28.37 4.99
CA ARG A 405 0.41 29.65 4.40
C ARG A 405 1.91 29.90 4.46
N VAL A 406 2.68 29.10 5.24
CA VAL A 406 4.10 29.33 5.41
C VAL A 406 4.90 29.03 4.13
N PRO A 407 5.87 29.86 3.76
CA PRO A 407 6.77 29.55 2.66
C PRO A 407 7.72 28.41 3.06
N ALA A 408 8.01 27.49 2.10
CA ALA A 408 8.90 26.36 2.32
C ALA A 408 10.36 26.65 1.97
N ALA A 409 10.62 27.11 0.75
CA ALA A 409 11.96 27.41 0.25
C ALA A 409 12.15 28.87 -0.15
N ASN A 410 11.09 29.52 -0.62
CA ASN A 410 11.09 30.94 -1.02
C ASN A 410 9.73 31.53 -0.68
N ARG A 411 9.65 32.82 -0.41
CA ARG A 411 8.36 33.51 -0.14
C ARG A 411 7.37 33.47 -1.29
N ASP A 412 7.81 33.17 -2.48
CA ASP A 412 6.99 33.11 -3.70
C ASP A 412 6.54 31.67 -4.03
N ASP A 413 6.67 30.69 -3.12
CA ASP A 413 6.31 29.28 -3.37
C ASP A 413 4.95 28.86 -2.77
N VAL A 414 4.20 29.83 -2.25
CA VAL A 414 2.84 29.67 -1.76
C VAL A 414 1.99 30.85 -2.22
N ASP A 415 0.80 30.56 -2.73
CA ASP A 415 -0.26 31.56 -2.98
C ASP A 415 -1.16 31.63 -1.75
N ALA A 416 -0.79 32.49 -0.81
CA ALA A 416 -1.52 32.62 0.46
C ALA A 416 -2.96 33.14 0.26
N GLU A 417 -3.23 33.94 -0.77
CA GLU A 417 -4.58 34.46 -1.08
C GLU A 417 -5.48 33.33 -1.60
N ALA A 418 -4.96 32.46 -2.50
CA ALA A 418 -5.70 31.30 -2.97
C ALA A 418 -5.92 30.25 -1.86
N VAL A 419 -4.98 30.11 -0.92
CA VAL A 419 -5.14 29.25 0.25
C VAL A 419 -6.21 29.80 1.20
N ASP A 420 -6.20 31.12 1.47
CA ASP A 420 -7.18 31.77 2.34
C ASP A 420 -8.62 31.63 1.81
N ASP A 421 -8.80 31.74 0.48
CA ASP A 421 -10.11 31.58 -0.16
C ASP A 421 -10.70 30.16 -0.01
N ARG A 422 -9.86 29.17 0.30
CA ARG A 422 -10.26 27.75 0.46
C ARG A 422 -10.37 27.29 1.89
N ILE A 423 -9.78 28.00 2.86
CA ILE A 423 -9.83 27.59 4.26
C ILE A 423 -11.21 27.86 4.84
N VAL A 424 -11.83 26.80 5.34
CA VAL A 424 -12.98 26.88 6.23
C VAL A 424 -12.45 26.77 7.65
N SER A 425 -12.52 27.83 8.42
CA SER A 425 -12.03 27.88 9.80
C SER A 425 -12.92 27.02 10.73
N LEU A 426 -12.27 26.31 11.64
CA LEU A 426 -12.92 25.41 12.58
C LEU A 426 -13.25 26.15 13.89
N GLU A 427 -14.33 25.73 14.53
CA GLU A 427 -14.79 26.25 15.82
C GLU A 427 -14.62 25.17 16.89
N SER A 428 -13.78 25.44 17.89
CA SER A 428 -13.53 24.49 18.98
C SER A 428 -14.72 24.35 19.92
N ASN A 429 -15.02 23.10 20.28
CA ASN A 429 -15.92 22.73 21.36
C ASN A 429 -15.18 22.22 22.61
N ALA A 430 -13.87 22.47 22.73
CA ALA A 430 -13.10 22.10 23.91
C ALA A 430 -13.56 22.93 25.13
N ASP A 431 -13.70 22.26 26.27
CA ASP A 431 -14.23 22.88 27.51
C ASP A 431 -13.17 23.70 28.28
N HIS A 432 -11.88 23.71 27.79
CA HIS A 432 -10.80 24.43 28.46
C HIS A 432 -9.98 25.30 27.50
N GLU A 433 -9.33 26.33 28.04
CA GLU A 433 -8.44 27.27 27.34
C GLU A 433 -6.96 27.04 27.72
N ASN A 434 -6.61 25.87 28.28
CA ASN A 434 -5.22 25.56 28.67
C ASN A 434 -4.41 25.08 27.48
N THR A 435 -3.78 26.00 26.77
CA THR A 435 -3.01 25.73 25.57
C THR A 435 -1.60 26.31 25.71
N THR A 436 -0.62 25.56 25.22
CA THR A 436 0.76 26.03 25.10
C THR A 436 1.28 25.74 23.70
N ILE A 437 1.83 26.76 23.03
CA ILE A 437 2.51 26.62 21.74
C ILE A 437 3.88 27.22 21.87
N GLU A 438 4.92 26.38 21.79
CA GLU A 438 6.31 26.75 22.07
C GLU A 438 7.26 26.24 20.99
N ALA A 439 8.40 26.88 20.87
CA ALA A 439 9.48 26.43 19.99
C ALA A 439 10.84 26.58 20.67
N VAL A 440 11.63 25.51 20.66
CA VAL A 440 12.99 25.48 21.22
C VAL A 440 14.02 25.09 20.18
N GLN A 441 15.21 25.68 20.32
CA GLN A 441 16.36 25.41 19.46
C GLN A 441 17.59 25.02 20.30
N SER A 442 18.33 23.97 19.90
CA SER A 442 19.56 23.57 20.57
C SER A 442 20.48 22.81 19.61
N ASP A 443 21.79 22.99 19.78
CA ASP A 443 22.81 22.19 19.07
C ASP A 443 22.72 20.71 19.44
N GLU A 444 22.24 20.42 20.66
CA GLU A 444 21.93 19.08 21.18
C GLU A 444 20.42 18.85 21.16
N GLU A 445 19.82 18.75 19.95
CA GLU A 445 18.37 18.76 19.79
C GLU A 445 17.71 17.55 20.47
N ARG A 446 18.31 16.37 20.41
CA ARG A 446 17.73 15.15 21.02
C ARG A 446 17.62 15.28 22.53
N GLU A 447 18.68 15.80 23.17
CA GLU A 447 18.69 16.10 24.59
C GLU A 447 17.70 17.22 24.92
N ALA A 448 17.50 18.20 24.04
CA ALA A 448 16.49 19.24 24.22
C ALA A 448 15.07 18.68 24.20
N VAL A 449 14.77 17.72 23.31
CA VAL A 449 13.51 16.98 23.32
C VAL A 449 13.30 16.25 24.64
N LEU A 450 14.31 15.52 25.15
CA LEU A 450 14.20 14.79 26.41
C LEU A 450 14.03 15.73 27.61
N ALA A 451 14.77 16.84 27.64
CA ALA A 451 14.64 17.87 28.67
C ALA A 451 13.22 18.47 28.69
N LYS A 452 12.65 18.72 27.50
CA LYS A 452 11.30 19.24 27.36
C LYS A 452 10.24 18.22 27.83
N ILE A 453 10.40 16.94 27.52
CA ILE A 453 9.53 15.89 28.05
C ILE A 453 9.57 15.86 29.58
N GLN A 454 10.77 15.97 30.18
CA GLN A 454 10.90 16.02 31.64
C GLN A 454 10.32 17.28 32.27
N GLU A 455 10.32 18.40 31.57
CA GLU A 455 9.67 19.63 32.00
C GLU A 455 8.16 19.51 31.97
N ILE A 456 7.61 18.85 30.95
CA ILE A 456 6.16 18.68 30.71
C ILE A 456 5.55 17.68 31.70
N VAL A 457 6.16 16.51 31.84
CA VAL A 457 5.57 15.41 32.65
C VAL A 457 5.48 15.80 34.12
N GLY A 458 4.28 15.73 34.66
CA GLY A 458 3.98 16.11 36.05
C GLY A 458 3.86 17.63 36.30
N ASN A 459 3.94 18.46 35.27
CA ASN A 459 3.86 19.91 35.40
C ASN A 459 2.43 20.43 35.18
N ASP A 460 1.92 21.16 36.16
CA ASP A 460 0.57 21.74 36.12
C ASP A 460 0.38 22.85 35.04
N GLU A 461 1.43 23.32 34.42
CA GLU A 461 1.34 24.28 33.29
C GLU A 461 0.84 23.62 32.01
N TYR A 462 1.08 22.29 31.85
CA TYR A 462 0.70 21.49 30.68
C TYR A 462 -0.46 20.53 30.96
N ARG A 463 -1.45 20.96 31.76
CA ARG A 463 -2.57 20.09 32.11
C ARG A 463 -3.31 19.56 30.87
N VAL A 464 -3.71 18.31 30.96
CA VAL A 464 -4.46 17.58 29.92
C VAL A 464 -5.77 17.06 30.50
N GLU A 465 -6.77 16.82 29.67
CA GLU A 465 -8.03 16.21 30.08
C GLU A 465 -7.88 14.70 30.28
N ASP A 466 -8.54 14.16 31.30
CA ASP A 466 -8.72 12.71 31.46
C ASP A 466 -10.01 12.23 30.77
N GLU A 467 -10.26 10.92 30.76
CA GLU A 467 -11.47 10.33 30.15
C GLU A 467 -12.79 10.85 30.75
N GLU A 468 -12.75 11.48 31.92
CA GLU A 468 -13.90 12.05 32.62
C GLU A 468 -14.05 13.56 32.35
N GLY A 469 -13.13 14.18 31.59
CA GLY A 469 -13.08 15.59 31.29
C GLY A 469 -12.48 16.46 32.43
N ASN A 470 -11.69 15.86 33.34
CA ASN A 470 -11.02 16.62 34.39
C ASN A 470 -9.59 16.94 34.00
N LEU A 471 -9.11 18.14 34.29
CA LEU A 471 -7.74 18.53 34.03
C LEU A 471 -6.77 17.91 35.08
N ARG A 472 -5.76 17.17 34.58
CA ARG A 472 -4.67 16.60 35.37
C ARG A 472 -3.29 16.97 34.83
N ALA A 473 -2.25 16.79 35.63
CA ALA A 473 -0.90 16.88 35.14
C ALA A 473 -0.59 15.73 34.14
N PRO A 474 0.22 16.00 33.10
CA PRO A 474 0.49 14.99 32.06
C PRO A 474 1.41 13.87 32.56
N GLU A 475 1.23 12.69 31.98
CA GLU A 475 2.07 11.53 32.10
C GLU A 475 2.88 11.29 30.82
N TYR A 476 3.80 10.32 30.82
CA TYR A 476 4.59 10.00 29.61
C TYR A 476 3.71 9.55 28.44
N GLY A 477 2.63 8.82 28.71
CA GLY A 477 1.69 8.34 27.70
C GLY A 477 0.87 9.46 27.03
N ASP A 478 0.82 10.65 27.60
CA ASP A 478 0.13 11.80 27.02
C ASP A 478 0.97 12.54 25.97
N VAL A 479 2.26 12.21 25.83
CA VAL A 479 3.22 12.91 24.98
C VAL A 479 3.55 12.07 23.74
N ALA A 480 3.37 12.65 22.56
CA ALA A 480 3.83 12.10 21.30
C ALA A 480 4.94 12.98 20.68
N VAL A 481 6.02 12.36 20.24
CA VAL A 481 7.07 13.00 19.46
C VAL A 481 6.91 12.63 17.99
N LEU A 482 6.61 13.62 17.19
CA LEU A 482 6.37 13.45 15.76
C LEU A 482 7.58 13.91 14.95
N THR A 483 7.95 13.12 13.97
CA THR A 483 9.09 13.42 13.09
C THR A 483 8.72 13.30 11.63
N ARG A 484 9.38 14.07 10.75
CA ARG A 484 9.16 13.93 9.30
C ARG A 484 9.80 12.64 8.74
N THR A 485 10.91 12.23 9.31
CA THR A 485 11.66 11.04 8.90
C THR A 485 11.93 10.12 10.08
N ARG A 486 12.11 8.84 9.81
CA ARG A 486 12.31 7.79 10.83
C ARG A 486 13.66 7.87 11.55
N ASP A 487 14.69 8.35 10.87
CA ASP A 487 16.07 8.33 11.41
C ASP A 487 16.21 9.09 12.73
N PHE A 488 15.67 10.32 12.77
CA PHE A 488 15.73 11.12 13.98
C PHE A 488 15.01 10.46 15.16
N GLY A 489 13.82 9.88 14.92
CA GLY A 489 13.04 9.18 15.95
C GLY A 489 13.79 7.99 16.54
N ARG A 490 14.52 7.23 15.73
CA ARG A 490 15.35 6.10 16.18
C ARG A 490 16.58 6.56 16.98
N GLU A 491 17.24 7.60 16.51
CA GLU A 491 18.37 8.20 17.25
C GLU A 491 17.91 8.77 18.58
N LEU A 492 16.74 9.40 18.62
CA LEU A 492 16.13 9.92 19.84
C LEU A 492 15.84 8.78 20.84
N LEU A 493 15.32 7.65 20.36
CA LEU A 493 15.05 6.47 21.20
C LEU A 493 16.35 5.97 21.86
N GLY A 494 17.45 5.86 21.11
CA GLY A 494 18.76 5.49 21.67
C GLY A 494 19.23 6.46 22.72
N THR A 495 19.06 7.78 22.51
CA THR A 495 19.37 8.79 23.51
C THR A 495 18.46 8.66 24.75
N ALA A 496 17.17 8.39 24.58
CA ALA A 496 16.22 8.20 25.67
C ALA A 496 16.58 6.98 26.55
N GLU A 497 17.05 5.89 25.94
CA GLU A 497 17.55 4.70 26.68
C GLU A 497 18.76 5.01 27.56
N GLU A 498 19.70 5.84 27.08
CA GLU A 498 20.86 6.28 27.84
C GLU A 498 20.47 7.06 29.11
N TYR A 499 19.40 7.85 29.03
CA TYR A 499 18.87 8.63 30.15
C TYR A 499 17.78 7.88 30.96
N GLY A 500 17.37 6.69 30.55
CA GLY A 500 16.36 5.86 31.22
C GLY A 500 14.94 6.41 31.11
N LEU A 501 14.63 7.20 30.09
CA LEU A 501 13.27 7.73 29.83
C LEU A 501 12.40 6.69 29.12
N PRO A 502 11.16 6.45 29.57
CA PRO A 502 10.26 5.51 28.93
C PRO A 502 9.76 6.08 27.59
N MET A 503 10.26 5.55 26.50
CA MET A 503 9.92 5.96 25.16
C MET A 503 9.77 4.75 24.25
N ALA A 504 8.75 4.76 23.36
CA ALA A 504 8.50 3.69 22.42
C ALA A 504 8.38 4.26 21.01
N TYR A 505 9.01 3.60 20.02
CA TYR A 505 8.83 3.93 18.61
C TYR A 505 7.72 3.08 18.03
N GLU A 506 6.70 3.73 17.48
CA GLU A 506 5.62 3.09 16.74
C GLU A 506 5.79 3.37 15.25
N GLY A 507 5.90 2.32 14.45
CA GLY A 507 6.06 2.44 13.00
C GLY A 507 6.95 1.37 12.40
N GLY A 508 7.10 1.42 11.06
CA GLY A 508 7.88 0.44 10.32
C GLY A 508 9.35 0.44 10.68
N ILE A 509 9.92 -0.74 10.86
CA ILE A 509 11.37 -0.96 10.98
C ILE A 509 11.97 -1.29 9.61
N GLU A 510 13.21 -0.92 9.39
CA GLU A 510 13.98 -1.40 8.24
C GLU A 510 14.39 -2.85 8.49
N LEU A 511 13.48 -3.75 8.13
CA LEU A 511 13.54 -5.17 8.47
C LEU A 511 14.91 -5.80 8.15
N PHE A 512 15.45 -5.50 6.98
CA PHE A 512 16.72 -6.10 6.53
C PHE A 512 17.96 -5.41 7.08
N ARG A 513 17.83 -4.28 7.78
CA ARG A 513 18.93 -3.65 8.55
C ARG A 513 19.03 -4.13 9.99
N THR A 514 18.10 -4.97 10.45
CA THR A 514 18.16 -5.60 11.77
C THR A 514 19.33 -6.57 11.88
N ASP A 515 19.78 -6.84 13.10
CA ASP A 515 20.88 -7.78 13.35
C ASP A 515 20.53 -9.21 12.90
N GLN A 516 19.26 -9.60 13.07
CA GLN A 516 18.71 -10.88 12.59
C GLN A 516 18.89 -11.03 11.09
N ALA A 517 18.42 -10.04 10.33
CA ALA A 517 18.50 -10.06 8.87
C ALA A 517 19.96 -9.97 8.36
N LYS A 518 20.80 -9.12 8.99
CA LYS A 518 22.23 -9.02 8.64
C LYS A 518 22.99 -10.33 8.85
N LEU A 519 22.72 -11.04 9.94
CA LEU A 519 23.37 -12.32 10.19
C LEU A 519 22.84 -13.42 9.25
N LEU A 520 21.56 -13.42 8.96
CA LEU A 520 21.01 -14.32 7.96
C LEU A 520 21.64 -14.08 6.58
N LEU A 521 21.71 -12.81 6.17
CA LEU A 521 22.39 -12.42 4.93
C LEU A 521 23.86 -12.86 4.91
N ALA A 522 24.58 -12.72 6.01
CA ALA A 522 25.95 -13.16 6.12
C ALA A 522 26.10 -14.67 5.89
N TRP A 523 25.23 -15.48 6.47
CA TRP A 523 25.22 -16.94 6.26
C TRP A 523 24.78 -17.34 4.85
N LEU A 524 23.80 -16.65 4.27
CA LEU A 524 23.40 -16.86 2.88
C LEU A 524 24.58 -16.56 1.91
N ARG A 525 25.32 -15.47 2.16
CA ARG A 525 26.55 -15.14 1.41
C ARG A 525 27.63 -16.21 1.56
N ILE A 526 27.81 -16.78 2.76
CA ILE A 526 28.75 -17.88 2.99
C ILE A 526 28.34 -19.13 2.20
N LEU A 527 27.03 -19.39 2.07
CA LEU A 527 26.52 -20.50 1.26
C LEU A 527 26.73 -20.31 -0.24
N GLU A 528 26.90 -19.06 -0.70
CA GLU A 528 27.25 -18.67 -2.07
C GLU A 528 28.77 -18.39 -2.24
N ASP A 529 29.60 -18.87 -1.31
CA ASP A 529 31.07 -18.73 -1.29
C ASP A 529 31.59 -17.27 -1.31
N ALA A 530 30.82 -16.33 -0.72
CA ALA A 530 31.21 -14.93 -0.65
C ALA A 530 31.96 -14.57 0.66
N ASP A 531 33.19 -14.08 0.56
CA ASP A 531 34.08 -13.71 1.68
C ASP A 531 33.44 -12.68 2.63
N ARG A 532 32.60 -11.77 2.09
CA ARG A 532 31.91 -10.76 2.91
C ARG A 532 31.03 -11.36 4.00
N GLY A 533 30.45 -12.53 3.80
CA GLY A 533 29.68 -13.24 4.79
C GLY A 533 30.52 -13.66 5.98
N TRP A 534 31.71 -14.17 5.73
CA TRP A 534 32.65 -14.58 6.78
C TRP A 534 33.11 -13.43 7.66
N ALA A 535 33.39 -12.27 7.06
CA ALA A 535 33.81 -11.09 7.85
C ALA A 535 32.77 -10.72 8.91
N VAL A 536 31.50 -10.66 8.55
CA VAL A 536 30.39 -10.32 9.46
C VAL A 536 30.23 -11.36 10.59
N VAL A 537 30.31 -12.65 10.26
CA VAL A 537 30.15 -13.74 11.25
C VAL A 537 31.33 -13.80 12.21
N LEU A 538 32.55 -13.55 11.74
CA LEU A 538 33.76 -13.50 12.57
C LEU A 538 33.73 -12.28 13.49
N GLU A 539 33.35 -11.10 13.00
CA GLU A 539 33.17 -9.90 13.81
C GLU A 539 32.18 -10.14 14.95
N ARG A 540 31.03 -10.74 14.62
CA ARG A 540 30.02 -11.09 15.63
C ARG A 540 30.51 -12.11 16.67
N ALA A 541 31.47 -12.92 16.31
CA ALA A 541 32.15 -13.85 17.24
C ALA A 541 33.28 -13.21 18.04
N GLY A 542 33.54 -11.91 17.85
CA GLY A 542 34.52 -11.14 18.64
C GLY A 542 35.93 -11.11 18.06
N TYR A 543 36.12 -11.49 16.78
CA TYR A 543 37.40 -11.37 16.12
C TYR A 543 37.68 -9.90 15.77
N THR A 544 38.94 -9.47 15.92
CA THR A 544 39.40 -8.15 15.51
C THR A 544 39.56 -8.09 13.98
N LEU A 545 39.56 -6.91 13.39
CA LEU A 545 39.77 -6.72 11.95
C LEU A 545 41.02 -7.41 11.43
N ASP A 546 42.16 -7.29 12.16
CA ASP A 546 43.44 -7.94 11.80
C ASP A 546 43.36 -9.49 11.83
N GLU A 547 42.58 -10.04 12.77
CA GLU A 547 42.34 -11.49 12.85
C GLU A 547 41.40 -11.95 11.73
N ILE A 548 40.37 -11.17 11.40
CA ILE A 548 39.46 -11.42 10.27
C ILE A 548 40.24 -11.46 8.96
N ASP A 549 41.07 -10.45 8.70
CA ASP A 549 41.91 -10.43 7.50
C ASP A 549 42.85 -11.64 7.44
N THR A 550 43.45 -12.03 8.56
CA THR A 550 44.28 -13.24 8.65
C THR A 550 43.54 -14.52 8.35
N VAL A 551 42.27 -14.66 8.83
CA VAL A 551 41.43 -15.83 8.60
C VAL A 551 41.04 -15.90 7.13
N LEU A 552 40.63 -14.77 6.54
CA LEU A 552 40.23 -14.67 5.13
C LEU A 552 41.42 -14.93 4.18
N GLU A 553 42.59 -14.31 4.42
CA GLU A 553 43.79 -14.54 3.58
C GLU A 553 44.29 -15.98 3.61
N ARG A 554 44.12 -16.69 4.72
CA ARG A 554 44.55 -18.09 4.87
C ARG A 554 43.48 -19.12 4.62
N GLU A 555 42.25 -18.68 4.38
CA GLU A 555 41.06 -19.54 4.28
C GLU A 555 40.94 -20.52 5.47
N ALA A 556 41.39 -20.07 6.66
CA ALA A 556 41.48 -20.88 7.86
C ALA A 556 40.29 -20.58 8.79
N TYR A 557 39.09 -20.96 8.36
CA TYR A 557 37.86 -20.71 9.10
C TYR A 557 37.71 -21.58 10.36
N PRO A 558 37.04 -21.09 11.43
CA PRO A 558 36.79 -21.84 12.65
C PRO A 558 35.99 -23.11 12.39
N GLU A 559 36.44 -24.25 12.96
CA GLU A 559 35.84 -25.58 12.73
C GLU A 559 34.34 -25.62 13.05
N ASN A 560 33.90 -24.94 14.11
CA ASN A 560 32.47 -24.87 14.49
C ASN A 560 31.61 -24.06 13.51
N MET A 561 32.21 -23.11 12.81
CA MET A 561 31.52 -22.33 11.78
C MET A 561 31.47 -23.09 10.46
N VAL A 562 32.54 -23.80 10.11
CA VAL A 562 32.59 -24.70 8.95
C VAL A 562 31.52 -25.81 9.09
N ALA A 563 31.47 -26.44 10.27
CA ALA A 563 30.45 -27.45 10.54
C ALA A 563 29.02 -26.91 10.45
N PHE A 564 28.81 -25.67 10.88
CA PHE A 564 27.51 -25.03 10.75
C PHE A 564 27.17 -24.68 9.30
N ARG A 565 28.13 -24.22 8.50
CA ARG A 565 27.95 -24.05 7.05
C ARG A 565 27.52 -25.37 6.38
N GLU A 566 28.21 -26.49 6.71
CA GLU A 566 27.86 -27.82 6.18
C GLU A 566 26.44 -28.23 6.57
N GLN A 567 26.04 -27.93 7.81
CA GLN A 567 24.66 -28.16 8.27
C GLN A 567 23.65 -27.37 7.43
N LEU A 568 23.89 -26.07 7.22
CA LEU A 568 23.02 -25.21 6.41
C LEU A 568 22.96 -25.62 4.94
N GLN A 569 24.10 -26.08 4.36
CA GLN A 569 24.14 -26.59 2.99
C GLN A 569 23.28 -27.83 2.79
N GLY A 570 23.11 -28.65 3.84
CA GLY A 570 22.24 -29.82 3.81
C GLY A 570 20.73 -29.52 3.90
N MET A 571 20.35 -28.25 4.10
CA MET A 571 18.95 -27.85 4.21
C MET A 571 18.37 -27.47 2.86
N ALA A 572 17.22 -28.05 2.51
CA ALA A 572 16.54 -27.81 1.24
C ALA A 572 15.73 -26.50 1.26
N SER A 573 15.18 -26.09 2.43
CA SER A 573 14.30 -24.93 2.54
C SER A 573 15.02 -23.69 3.09
N LEU A 574 14.71 -22.52 2.54
CA LEU A 574 15.17 -21.24 3.05
C LEU A 574 14.71 -21.00 4.50
N GLY A 575 13.46 -21.34 4.82
CA GLY A 575 12.92 -21.25 6.17
C GLY A 575 13.70 -22.06 7.18
N GLY A 576 14.13 -23.27 6.81
CA GLY A 576 14.99 -24.12 7.65
C GLY A 576 16.36 -23.48 7.90
N VAL A 577 16.96 -22.89 6.87
CA VAL A 577 18.23 -22.15 7.00
C VAL A 577 18.06 -20.96 7.94
N ALA A 578 17.05 -20.12 7.74
CA ALA A 578 16.78 -18.95 8.57
C ALA A 578 16.53 -19.32 10.03
N GLN A 579 15.65 -20.29 10.30
CA GLN A 579 15.39 -20.78 11.65
C GLN A 579 16.66 -21.32 12.34
N CYS A 580 17.48 -22.06 11.61
CA CYS A 580 18.73 -22.61 12.14
C CYS A 580 19.72 -21.50 12.49
N VAL A 581 19.82 -20.46 11.67
CA VAL A 581 20.63 -19.25 11.95
C VAL A 581 20.08 -18.54 13.19
N PHE A 582 18.78 -18.25 13.23
CA PHE A 582 18.17 -17.55 14.37
C PHE A 582 18.35 -18.33 15.68
N ALA A 583 18.09 -19.62 15.67
CA ALA A 583 18.31 -20.47 16.85
C ALA A 583 19.77 -20.45 17.33
N ARG A 584 20.75 -20.45 16.42
CA ARG A 584 22.17 -20.40 16.78
C ARG A 584 22.55 -19.12 17.54
N TYR A 585 21.93 -17.98 17.18
CA TYR A 585 22.25 -16.68 17.76
C TYR A 585 21.25 -16.24 18.84
N GLY A 586 20.27 -17.09 19.17
CA GLY A 586 19.27 -16.80 20.20
C GLY A 586 18.29 -15.70 19.79
N TYR A 587 18.03 -15.57 18.50
CA TYR A 587 17.02 -14.66 17.98
C TYR A 587 15.67 -15.37 17.92
N ASP A 588 14.83 -15.00 18.86
CA ASP A 588 13.43 -15.38 18.95
C ASP A 588 12.59 -14.10 19.07
N GLY A 589 11.38 -14.13 18.58
CA GLY A 589 10.43 -13.02 18.68
C GLY A 589 10.02 -12.38 17.35
N PRO A 590 9.13 -11.35 17.44
CA PRO A 590 8.39 -10.84 16.28
C PRO A 590 9.25 -10.41 15.08
N THR A 591 10.41 -9.80 15.34
CA THR A 591 11.31 -9.35 14.25
C THR A 591 11.87 -10.52 13.44
N ALA A 592 12.29 -11.60 14.11
CA ALA A 592 12.79 -12.80 13.43
C ALA A 592 11.68 -13.49 12.62
N ASP A 593 10.46 -13.55 13.18
CA ASP A 593 9.30 -14.12 12.51
C ASP A 593 8.91 -13.31 11.26
N VAL A 594 8.91 -11.98 11.34
CA VAL A 594 8.62 -11.11 10.18
C VAL A 594 9.69 -11.26 9.10
N VAL A 595 10.99 -11.28 9.45
CA VAL A 595 12.08 -11.53 8.48
C VAL A 595 11.87 -12.87 7.78
N LEU A 596 11.54 -13.91 8.54
CA LEU A 596 11.32 -15.24 7.98
C LEU A 596 10.11 -15.26 7.05
N HIS A 597 8.98 -14.69 7.50
CA HIS A 597 7.74 -14.65 6.71
C HIS A 597 7.93 -13.88 5.41
N THR A 598 8.55 -12.69 5.46
CA THR A 598 8.82 -11.88 4.26
C THR A 598 9.69 -12.64 3.25
N LEU A 599 10.78 -13.25 3.71
CA LEU A 599 11.65 -14.03 2.83
C LEU A 599 10.97 -15.27 2.24
N GLN A 600 10.10 -15.94 3.00
CA GLN A 600 9.29 -17.05 2.49
C GLN A 600 8.28 -16.57 1.45
N SER A 601 7.62 -15.45 1.68
CA SER A 601 6.67 -14.86 0.74
C SER A 601 7.35 -14.48 -0.59
N VAL A 602 8.52 -13.83 -0.53
CA VAL A 602 9.33 -13.53 -1.72
C VAL A 602 9.75 -14.81 -2.44
N HIS A 603 10.24 -15.82 -1.71
CA HIS A 603 10.68 -17.07 -2.30
C HIS A 603 9.53 -17.85 -2.97
N ASN A 604 8.33 -17.79 -2.39
CA ASN A 604 7.14 -18.45 -2.94
C ASN A 604 6.56 -17.71 -4.15
N ALA A 605 6.68 -16.38 -4.16
CA ALA A 605 6.19 -15.55 -5.25
C ALA A 605 7.10 -15.56 -6.48
N THR A 606 8.41 -15.84 -6.29
CA THR A 606 9.43 -15.74 -7.33
C THR A 606 10.09 -17.10 -7.58
N THR A 607 10.73 -17.26 -8.73
CA THR A 607 11.58 -18.43 -9.03
C THR A 607 13.03 -18.24 -8.61
N GLN A 608 13.28 -17.34 -7.68
CA GLN A 608 14.61 -16.93 -7.28
C GLN A 608 15.42 -18.05 -6.61
N THR A 609 16.67 -18.13 -6.95
CA THR A 609 17.69 -18.95 -6.28
C THR A 609 18.12 -18.31 -4.96
N ARG A 610 18.91 -19.02 -4.14
CA ARG A 610 19.50 -18.42 -2.93
C ARG A 610 20.35 -17.17 -3.24
N GLY A 611 21.09 -17.18 -4.35
CA GLY A 611 21.89 -16.04 -4.78
C GLY A 611 21.04 -14.83 -5.17
N ASP A 612 19.88 -15.06 -5.74
CA ASP A 612 18.91 -13.99 -6.05
C ASP A 612 18.35 -13.37 -4.78
N LEU A 613 18.04 -14.17 -3.77
CA LEU A 613 17.60 -13.70 -2.46
C LEU A 613 18.66 -12.87 -1.74
N VAL A 614 19.95 -13.23 -1.87
CA VAL A 614 21.05 -12.38 -1.36
C VAL A 614 20.98 -11.00 -2.02
N ARG A 615 20.88 -10.94 -3.35
CA ARG A 615 20.75 -9.68 -4.09
C ARG A 615 19.49 -8.92 -3.71
N PHE A 616 18.37 -9.63 -3.52
CA PHE A 616 17.12 -9.01 -3.05
C PHE A 616 17.30 -8.34 -1.69
N ILE A 617 17.85 -9.02 -0.69
CA ILE A 617 18.10 -8.45 0.64
C ILE A 617 19.05 -7.25 0.55
N GLU A 618 20.09 -7.33 -0.28
CA GLU A 618 21.02 -6.22 -0.50
C GLU A 618 20.31 -4.99 -1.08
N ARG A 619 19.45 -5.16 -2.08
CA ARG A 619 18.63 -4.07 -2.65
C ARG A 619 17.65 -3.50 -1.62
N ALA A 620 16.99 -4.33 -0.84
CA ALA A 620 16.08 -3.90 0.22
C ALA A 620 16.79 -3.08 1.32
N ILE A 621 18.03 -3.44 1.66
CA ILE A 621 18.89 -2.65 2.57
C ILE A 621 19.21 -1.29 1.96
N GLU A 622 19.57 -1.24 0.69
CA GLU A 622 19.90 0.00 -0.03
C GLU A 622 18.67 0.91 -0.19
N ALA A 623 17.52 0.33 -0.49
CA ALA A 623 16.25 1.04 -0.62
C ALA A 623 15.70 1.55 0.72
N GLY A 624 16.13 0.95 1.86
CA GLY A 624 15.62 1.29 3.19
C GLY A 624 14.16 0.84 3.39
N SER A 625 13.78 -0.27 2.74
CA SER A 625 12.43 -0.85 2.83
C SER A 625 12.05 -1.20 4.26
N THR A 626 10.82 -0.88 4.65
CA THR A 626 10.36 -1.00 6.04
C THR A 626 9.14 -1.90 6.15
N HIS A 627 9.07 -2.62 7.28
CA HIS A 627 7.92 -3.43 7.67
C HIS A 627 7.40 -2.97 9.03
N GLU A 628 6.09 -3.01 9.20
CA GLU A 628 5.48 -2.72 10.50
C GLU A 628 5.69 -3.91 11.44
N VAL A 629 6.33 -3.64 12.56
CA VAL A 629 6.47 -4.60 13.66
C VAL A 629 5.87 -3.94 14.89
N HIS A 630 4.77 -4.46 15.37
CA HIS A 630 4.14 -4.00 16.61
C HIS A 630 4.95 -4.48 17.82
N ALA A 631 5.90 -3.68 18.27
CA ALA A 631 6.53 -3.89 19.58
C ALA A 631 5.61 -3.24 20.61
N GLY A 632 4.97 -4.06 21.45
CA GLY A 632 4.07 -3.56 22.49
C GLY A 632 4.77 -2.54 23.39
N ALA A 633 4.36 -1.27 23.28
CA ALA A 633 4.77 -0.23 24.19
C ALA A 633 4.13 -0.47 25.57
N GLY A 634 4.84 -0.16 26.65
CA GLY A 634 4.29 -0.14 28.01
C GLY A 634 3.17 0.92 28.08
N THR A 635 2.22 0.74 28.99
CA THR A 635 1.02 1.58 29.12
C THR A 635 1.28 3.04 29.50
N ASN A 636 2.50 3.46 29.84
CA ASN A 636 2.88 4.84 30.16
C ASN A 636 4.28 5.14 29.63
N SER A 637 4.40 5.37 28.33
CA SER A 637 5.62 5.72 27.64
C SER A 637 5.35 6.77 26.57
N VAL A 638 6.34 7.64 26.30
CA VAL A 638 6.25 8.60 25.20
C VAL A 638 6.22 7.86 23.87
N THR A 639 5.26 8.20 23.03
CA THR A 639 5.16 7.64 21.68
C THR A 639 6.00 8.43 20.70
N VAL A 640 6.85 7.75 19.91
CA VAL A 640 7.61 8.37 18.81
C VAL A 640 7.11 7.80 17.49
N GLN A 641 6.69 8.68 16.58
CA GLN A 641 6.16 8.26 15.26
C GLN A 641 6.54 9.25 14.16
N THR A 642 6.40 8.81 12.91
CA THR A 642 6.39 9.78 11.79
C THR A 642 5.03 10.46 11.69
N ILE A 643 5.00 11.70 11.20
CA ILE A 643 3.74 12.45 11.03
C ILE A 643 2.73 11.66 10.20
N HIS A 644 3.14 10.96 9.14
CA HIS A 644 2.24 10.17 8.30
C HIS A 644 1.55 9.04 9.07
N ALA A 645 2.25 8.38 9.99
CA ALA A 645 1.70 7.30 10.79
C ALA A 645 0.68 7.79 11.83
N THR A 646 0.66 9.09 12.15
CA THR A 646 -0.28 9.65 13.13
C THR A 646 -1.62 10.08 12.54
N LYS A 647 -1.82 9.91 11.24
CA LYS A 647 -3.11 10.27 10.63
C LYS A 647 -4.23 9.42 11.26
N GLY A 648 -5.30 10.08 11.70
CA GLY A 648 -6.39 9.45 12.43
C GLY A 648 -6.19 9.39 13.96
N LEU A 649 -4.96 9.49 14.45
CA LEU A 649 -4.63 9.50 15.87
C LEU A 649 -4.73 10.90 16.48
N GLU A 650 -4.78 10.98 17.81
CA GLU A 650 -4.80 12.22 18.59
C GLU A 650 -4.00 12.03 19.88
N TYR A 651 -3.40 13.12 20.35
CA TYR A 651 -2.55 13.12 21.53
C TYR A 651 -2.76 14.41 22.33
N PRO A 652 -2.83 14.34 23.65
CA PRO A 652 -2.93 15.56 24.48
C PRO A 652 -1.80 16.56 24.21
N ILE A 653 -0.56 16.05 24.01
CA ILE A 653 0.64 16.87 23.82
C ILE A 653 1.46 16.32 22.63
N VAL A 654 1.76 17.20 21.69
CA VAL A 654 2.59 16.88 20.53
C VAL A 654 3.90 17.65 20.54
N ILE A 655 5.01 16.95 20.43
CA ILE A 655 6.33 17.53 20.16
C ILE A 655 6.70 17.26 18.71
N LEU A 656 6.73 18.30 17.87
CA LEU A 656 7.17 18.19 16.49
C LEU A 656 8.68 18.43 16.40
N ALA A 657 9.43 17.35 16.24
CA ALA A 657 10.88 17.38 16.31
C ALA A 657 11.57 17.37 14.93
N ASN A 658 12.84 17.76 14.91
CA ASN A 658 13.70 17.84 13.73
C ASN A 658 13.21 18.84 12.67
N MET A 659 12.76 20.01 13.15
CA MET A 659 12.34 21.13 12.30
C MET A 659 13.54 21.85 11.67
N ASN A 660 14.42 21.07 11.00
CA ASN A 660 15.70 21.53 10.47
C ASN A 660 15.66 21.73 8.95
N SER A 661 16.51 22.65 8.47
CA SER A 661 16.69 22.96 7.07
C SER A 661 17.10 21.70 6.26
N GLY A 662 16.37 21.42 5.16
CA GLY A 662 16.59 20.25 4.32
C GLY A 662 16.11 18.92 4.91
N ARG A 663 15.52 18.93 6.11
CA ARG A 663 14.86 17.79 6.74
C ARG A 663 13.34 17.87 6.63
N PHE A 664 12.78 19.03 6.89
CA PHE A 664 11.36 19.32 6.72
C PHE A 664 11.15 20.74 6.16
N PRO A 665 10.70 20.93 4.92
CA PRO A 665 10.53 19.92 3.89
C PRO A 665 11.88 19.36 3.40
N PRO A 666 11.89 18.10 2.91
CA PRO A 666 13.10 17.52 2.36
C PRO A 666 13.54 18.28 1.10
N GLY A 667 14.84 18.38 0.90
CA GLY A 667 15.39 19.02 -0.29
C GLY A 667 14.97 18.26 -1.55
N GLY A 668 14.11 18.82 -2.36
CA GLY A 668 13.57 18.20 -3.58
C GLY A 668 14.66 17.82 -4.58
N GLY A 669 14.79 16.54 -4.90
CA GLY A 669 15.77 15.96 -5.83
C GLY A 669 15.48 14.49 -6.18
N GLY A 670 14.51 13.86 -5.53
CA GLY A 670 14.12 12.49 -5.78
C GLY A 670 13.33 12.32 -7.09
N GLY A 671 13.18 11.07 -7.51
CA GLY A 671 12.39 10.62 -8.64
C GLY A 671 13.24 10.03 -9.75
N GLY A 672 12.62 9.09 -10.48
CA GLY A 672 13.25 8.28 -11.51
C GLY A 672 13.84 9.06 -12.68
N VAL A 673 14.52 8.33 -13.57
CA VAL A 673 15.03 8.85 -14.83
C VAL A 673 13.88 9.12 -15.81
N ILE A 674 12.89 8.22 -15.85
CA ILE A 674 11.65 8.39 -16.61
C ILE A 674 10.57 8.85 -15.64
N ARG A 675 9.78 9.86 -16.05
CA ARG A 675 8.78 10.50 -15.20
C ARG A 675 7.50 10.79 -15.96
N TYR A 676 6.44 10.86 -15.19
CA TYR A 676 5.16 11.40 -15.59
C TYR A 676 4.80 12.57 -14.66
N ASP A 677 4.52 13.73 -15.24
CA ASP A 677 4.09 14.93 -14.52
C ASP A 677 3.00 15.65 -15.32
N ASP A 678 1.91 16.02 -14.67
CA ASP A 678 0.93 16.94 -15.23
C ASP A 678 1.53 18.38 -15.25
N PRO A 679 1.38 19.18 -16.31
CA PRO A 679 0.77 18.88 -17.61
C PRO A 679 1.77 18.42 -18.68
N ILE A 680 2.99 18.01 -18.32
CA ILE A 680 4.03 17.67 -19.32
C ILE A 680 3.75 16.33 -20.01
N GLY A 681 3.14 15.38 -19.29
CA GLY A 681 3.03 13.98 -19.71
C GLY A 681 4.29 13.19 -19.39
N LEU A 682 4.66 12.26 -20.27
CA LEU A 682 5.81 11.38 -20.10
C LEU A 682 7.09 12.05 -20.62
N TRP A 683 8.15 12.06 -19.78
CA TRP A 683 9.44 12.65 -20.12
C TRP A 683 10.61 11.94 -19.40
N ARG A 684 11.87 12.19 -19.85
CA ARG A 684 13.05 11.56 -19.24
C ARG A 684 14.11 12.59 -18.85
N ARG A 685 14.88 12.27 -17.82
CA ARG A 685 15.96 13.13 -17.30
C ARG A 685 17.32 12.82 -17.88
N LYS A 686 17.56 11.61 -18.33
CA LYS A 686 18.86 11.11 -18.78
C LYS A 686 18.73 10.32 -20.06
N VAL A 687 19.78 10.34 -20.86
CA VAL A 687 19.92 9.62 -22.13
C VAL A 687 21.27 8.94 -22.17
N TYR A 688 21.33 7.71 -22.65
CA TYR A 688 22.57 7.03 -22.95
C TYR A 688 22.98 7.27 -24.40
N SER A 689 24.28 7.42 -24.66
CA SER A 689 24.82 7.48 -26.01
C SER A 689 26.22 6.88 -26.07
N GLU A 690 26.44 5.97 -27.02
CA GLU A 690 27.76 5.37 -27.28
C GLU A 690 28.66 6.28 -28.11
N THR A 691 28.09 7.14 -28.92
CA THR A 691 28.81 7.93 -29.93
C THR A 691 29.02 9.38 -29.54
N ALA A 692 28.30 9.88 -28.57
CA ALA A 692 28.47 11.23 -28.09
C ALA A 692 29.88 11.41 -27.54
N HIS A 693 30.60 12.43 -27.97
CA HIS A 693 32.00 12.69 -27.56
C HIS A 693 32.98 11.51 -27.72
N GLY A 694 32.62 10.45 -28.43
CA GLY A 694 33.47 9.31 -28.71
C GLY A 694 33.66 8.33 -27.54
N THR A 695 32.85 8.45 -26.48
CA THR A 695 32.86 7.54 -25.31
C THR A 695 31.43 7.20 -24.87
N PRO A 696 31.14 5.92 -24.58
CA PRO A 696 29.85 5.56 -24.00
C PRO A 696 29.64 6.26 -22.66
N HIS A 697 28.50 6.93 -22.50
CA HIS A 697 28.19 7.65 -21.27
C HIS A 697 26.70 7.96 -21.14
N VAL A 698 26.24 8.16 -19.91
CA VAL A 698 24.92 8.66 -19.57
C VAL A 698 24.98 10.18 -19.45
N TYR A 699 24.18 10.85 -20.25
CA TYR A 699 24.12 12.30 -20.36
C TYR A 699 22.83 12.82 -19.74
N ASP A 700 22.89 14.02 -19.16
CA ASP A 700 21.67 14.75 -18.80
C ASP A 700 20.91 15.15 -20.08
N ASP A 701 19.60 14.88 -20.13
CA ASP A 701 18.76 15.37 -21.23
C ASP A 701 18.56 16.88 -21.05
N TRP A 702 18.92 17.65 -22.05
CA TRP A 702 18.81 19.12 -22.01
C TRP A 702 17.34 19.59 -22.02
N HIS A 703 16.41 18.81 -22.62
CA HIS A 703 14.99 19.11 -22.58
C HIS A 703 14.49 19.08 -21.14
N ALA A 704 14.90 18.06 -20.40
CA ALA A 704 14.56 17.89 -19.00
C ALA A 704 15.01 19.08 -18.11
N ASP A 705 16.18 19.65 -18.40
CA ASP A 705 16.66 20.82 -17.64
C ASP A 705 15.73 22.04 -17.80
N VAL A 706 15.07 22.16 -18.95
CA VAL A 706 14.08 23.23 -19.21
C VAL A 706 12.73 22.85 -18.59
N LEU A 707 12.19 21.65 -18.87
CA LEU A 707 10.90 21.17 -18.39
C LEU A 707 10.82 21.23 -16.87
N GLN A 708 11.82 20.67 -16.18
CA GLN A 708 11.88 20.62 -14.71
C GLN A 708 11.91 22.03 -14.08
N ASN A 709 12.52 23.02 -14.76
CA ASN A 709 12.52 24.40 -14.26
C ASN A 709 11.17 25.11 -14.47
N CYS A 710 10.32 24.62 -15.37
CA CYS A 710 8.96 25.14 -15.57
C CYS A 710 7.96 24.55 -14.56
N LEU A 711 8.20 23.33 -14.09
CA LEU A 711 7.35 22.73 -13.06
C LEU A 711 7.45 23.53 -11.75
N PRO A 712 6.34 23.86 -11.13
CA PRO A 712 6.35 24.43 -9.79
C PRO A 712 6.98 23.41 -8.83
N ARG A 713 7.80 23.88 -7.88
CA ARG A 713 8.12 23.05 -6.72
C ARG A 713 6.91 23.14 -5.81
N ASN A 714 6.10 22.11 -5.81
CA ASN A 714 4.93 22.06 -4.97
C ASN A 714 5.34 21.55 -3.57
N TYR A 715 5.19 22.41 -2.58
CA TYR A 715 5.38 22.06 -1.16
C TYR A 715 4.04 21.99 -0.42
N ASP A 716 2.91 21.98 -1.13
CA ASP A 716 1.60 22.04 -0.49
C ASP A 716 1.32 20.77 0.33
N GLU A 717 1.79 19.61 -0.12
CA GLU A 717 1.71 18.38 0.68
C GLU A 717 2.52 18.50 1.98
N GLU A 718 3.72 19.06 1.95
CA GLU A 718 4.53 19.28 3.16
C GLU A 718 3.89 20.31 4.11
N ARG A 719 3.17 21.31 3.57
CA ARG A 719 2.36 22.24 4.37
C ARG A 719 1.15 21.55 5.01
N ARG A 720 0.46 20.69 4.26
CA ARG A 720 -0.62 19.86 4.79
C ARG A 720 -0.09 18.90 5.85
N LEU A 721 1.10 18.33 5.64
CA LEU A 721 1.74 17.48 6.64
C LEU A 721 2.05 18.23 7.94
N LEU A 722 2.51 19.48 7.85
CA LEU A 722 2.69 20.35 9.02
C LEU A 722 1.35 20.65 9.71
N TYR A 723 0.31 20.95 8.94
CA TYR A 723 -1.06 21.14 9.45
C TYR A 723 -1.56 19.87 10.17
N VAL A 724 -1.38 18.70 9.57
CA VAL A 724 -1.77 17.42 10.18
C VAL A 724 -1.02 17.21 11.49
N ALA A 725 0.29 17.45 11.53
CA ALA A 725 1.09 17.29 12.74
C ALA A 725 0.59 18.17 13.89
N ILE A 726 0.28 19.43 13.63
CA ILE A 726 -0.24 20.38 14.62
C ILE A 726 -1.63 19.95 15.10
N THR A 727 -2.51 19.54 14.19
CA THR A 727 -3.89 19.12 14.52
C THR A 727 -3.99 17.71 15.13
N ARG A 728 -2.86 17.02 15.37
CA ARG A 728 -2.83 15.83 16.23
C ARG A 728 -2.92 16.21 17.70
N ALA A 729 -2.54 17.43 18.06
CA ALA A 729 -2.58 17.90 19.45
C ALA A 729 -3.99 18.27 19.86
N GLU A 730 -4.35 17.88 21.08
CA GLU A 730 -5.56 18.34 21.75
C GLU A 730 -5.34 19.68 22.44
N SER A 731 -4.24 19.80 23.21
CA SER A 731 -3.99 20.92 24.12
C SER A 731 -2.64 21.63 23.94
N HIS A 732 -1.54 20.91 23.66
CA HIS A 732 -0.21 21.51 23.66
C HIS A 732 0.63 21.08 22.45
N VAL A 733 1.40 22.04 21.88
CA VAL A 733 2.31 21.82 20.75
C VAL A 733 3.67 22.41 21.08
N VAL A 734 4.71 21.62 20.92
CA VAL A 734 6.11 22.06 21.06
C VAL A 734 6.87 21.75 19.77
N PHE A 735 7.61 22.72 19.26
CA PHE A 735 8.50 22.51 18.12
C PHE A 735 9.94 22.43 18.62
N THR A 736 10.75 21.53 18.03
CA THR A 736 12.18 21.50 18.29
C THR A 736 13.02 21.56 17.01
N ALA A 737 14.15 22.23 17.10
CA ALA A 737 15.11 22.32 16.00
C ALA A 737 16.56 22.29 16.51
N GLY A 738 17.47 21.89 15.62
CA GLY A 738 18.91 21.98 15.81
C GLY A 738 19.49 23.37 15.46
N GLU A 739 20.78 23.42 15.05
CA GLU A 739 21.48 24.67 14.72
C GLU A 739 20.83 25.49 13.58
N ASP A 740 20.19 24.85 12.63
CA ASP A 740 19.66 25.47 11.40
C ASP A 740 18.13 25.20 11.25
N PRO A 741 17.28 25.93 11.99
CA PRO A 741 15.84 25.80 11.90
C PRO A 741 15.35 26.03 10.46
N ASN A 742 14.33 25.27 10.04
CA ASN A 742 13.77 25.36 8.70
C ASN A 742 12.90 26.63 8.52
N THR A 743 12.55 26.90 7.28
CA THR A 743 11.72 28.07 6.94
C THR A 743 10.30 27.93 7.55
N PHE A 744 9.76 26.73 7.65
CA PHE A 744 8.45 26.51 8.28
C PHE A 744 8.44 27.04 9.70
N LEU A 745 9.37 26.61 10.52
CA LEU A 745 9.44 27.04 11.92
C LEU A 745 9.71 28.54 12.09
N THR A 746 10.59 29.10 11.27
CA THR A 746 10.97 30.51 11.38
C THR A 746 9.91 31.51 10.89
N GLU A 747 8.95 31.07 10.08
CA GLU A 747 7.85 31.89 9.56
C GLU A 747 6.52 31.62 10.29
N LEU A 748 6.43 30.58 11.13
CA LEU A 748 5.29 30.40 12.04
C LEU A 748 5.25 31.48 13.14
N PRO A 749 4.07 31.88 13.63
CA PRO A 749 3.92 32.92 14.64
C PRO A 749 4.26 32.42 16.07
N VAL A 750 5.44 31.83 16.23
CA VAL A 750 5.98 31.32 17.51
C VAL A 750 7.41 31.81 17.67
N GLU A 751 7.77 32.20 18.90
CA GLU A 751 9.15 32.62 19.21
C GLU A 751 10.04 31.41 19.46
N VAL A 752 11.14 31.27 18.73
CA VAL A 752 12.07 30.17 18.89
C VAL A 752 13.10 30.52 19.98
N GLU A 753 13.04 29.83 21.11
CA GLU A 753 13.95 30.00 22.23
C GLU A 753 15.18 29.12 22.11
N ALA A 754 16.36 29.71 22.19
CA ALA A 754 17.63 28.95 22.25
C ALA A 754 17.83 28.39 23.66
N VAL A 755 17.90 27.06 23.78
CA VAL A 755 18.06 26.39 25.08
C VAL A 755 19.34 25.56 25.13
N THR A 756 19.88 25.41 26.33
CA THR A 756 20.93 24.42 26.64
C THR A 756 20.22 23.29 27.42
N PRO A 757 20.15 22.09 26.90
CA PRO A 757 19.39 21.00 27.54
C PRO A 757 20.08 20.59 28.86
N ASP A 758 19.25 20.32 29.88
CA ASP A 758 19.72 19.73 31.15
C ASP A 758 18.81 18.49 31.42
N VAL A 759 19.25 17.35 30.95
CA VAL A 759 18.52 16.07 31.08
C VAL A 759 18.99 15.37 32.33
N THR A 760 18.05 15.11 33.24
CA THR A 760 18.32 14.29 34.44
C THR A 760 18.18 12.82 34.11
N ALA A 761 19.25 12.05 34.25
CA ALA A 761 19.18 10.59 34.09
C ALA A 761 18.28 9.98 35.18
N HIS A 762 17.25 9.30 34.77
CA HIS A 762 16.48 8.44 35.65
C HIS A 762 17.33 7.18 35.96
N THR A 763 17.94 7.12 37.13
CA THR A 763 18.40 5.85 37.64
C THR A 763 17.15 5.02 37.90
N SER A 764 16.79 4.17 36.96
CA SER A 764 15.86 3.10 37.29
C SER A 764 16.47 2.34 38.44
N GLN A 765 15.91 2.47 39.66
CA GLN A 765 15.99 1.36 40.60
C GLN A 765 15.36 0.22 39.76
N ALA A 766 16.21 -0.70 39.32
CA ALA A 766 15.74 -1.99 38.87
C ALA A 766 14.90 -2.51 40.02
N THR A 767 13.60 -2.26 39.97
CA THR A 767 12.65 -3.09 40.65
C THR A 767 12.98 -4.44 40.05
N GLU A 768 13.53 -5.38 40.85
CA GLU A 768 13.49 -6.77 40.47
C GLU A 768 12.05 -6.98 40.03
N GLN A 769 11.80 -6.87 38.74
CA GLN A 769 10.62 -7.44 38.14
C GLN A 769 10.79 -8.92 38.48
N THR A 770 10.12 -9.33 39.52
CA THR A 770 9.76 -10.73 39.70
C THR A 770 8.96 -10.96 38.40
N ALA A 771 9.63 -11.47 37.39
CA ALA A 771 8.98 -11.93 36.20
C ALA A 771 7.97 -12.93 36.69
N LEU A 772 6.71 -12.53 36.78
CA LEU A 772 5.61 -13.46 36.87
C LEU A 772 5.72 -14.23 35.59
N ARG A 773 6.49 -15.33 35.58
CA ARG A 773 6.34 -16.37 34.60
C ARG A 773 4.96 -16.95 34.86
N VAL A 774 3.96 -16.31 34.36
CA VAL A 774 2.75 -16.99 34.00
C VAL A 774 3.20 -17.86 32.83
N GLU A 775 3.50 -19.12 33.12
CA GLU A 775 3.37 -20.17 32.14
C GLU A 775 1.87 -20.15 31.76
N MET A 776 1.52 -19.25 30.91
CA MET A 776 0.33 -19.46 30.08
C MET A 776 0.68 -20.71 29.28
N PRO A 777 -0.09 -21.78 29.42
CA PRO A 777 -0.03 -22.84 28.47
C PRO A 777 -0.31 -22.11 27.15
N VAL A 778 0.71 -21.97 26.28
CA VAL A 778 0.50 -21.60 24.90
C VAL A 778 -0.49 -22.64 24.42
N PRO A 779 -1.75 -22.28 24.09
CA PRO A 779 -2.60 -23.23 23.41
C PRO A 779 -1.77 -23.62 22.21
N GLU A 780 -1.32 -24.87 22.17
CA GLU A 780 -0.78 -25.41 20.93
C GLU A 780 -1.89 -25.15 19.90
N GLY A 781 -1.63 -24.26 18.96
CA GLY A 781 -2.59 -23.94 17.92
C GLY A 781 -3.00 -25.26 17.28
N PRO A 782 -4.23 -25.39 16.77
CA PRO A 782 -4.68 -26.60 16.12
C PRO A 782 -3.64 -27.00 15.07
N ARG A 783 -3.18 -28.24 15.10
CA ARG A 783 -2.29 -28.75 14.06
C ARG A 783 -3.05 -28.67 12.75
N GLY A 784 -2.54 -27.88 11.81
CA GLY A 784 -3.10 -27.78 10.47
C GLY A 784 -2.62 -28.93 9.59
N HIS A 785 -3.56 -29.61 8.96
CA HIS A 785 -3.29 -30.60 7.92
C HIS A 785 -4.03 -30.20 6.65
N THR A 786 -3.52 -30.61 5.50
CA THR A 786 -4.27 -30.55 4.24
C THR A 786 -4.73 -31.95 3.87
N PRO A 787 -5.77 -32.13 3.05
CA PRO A 787 -6.19 -33.46 2.59
C PRO A 787 -5.06 -34.19 1.87
N HIS A 788 -4.17 -33.50 1.20
CA HIS A 788 -2.97 -34.07 0.57
C HIS A 788 -1.98 -34.67 1.57
N THR A 789 -1.87 -34.15 2.78
CA THR A 789 -0.99 -34.75 3.82
C THR A 789 -1.49 -36.10 4.32
N LEU A 790 -2.76 -36.43 4.05
CA LEU A 790 -3.34 -37.74 4.35
C LEU A 790 -3.07 -38.77 3.26
N MET A 791 -2.62 -38.30 2.08
CA MET A 791 -2.33 -39.15 0.92
C MET A 791 -0.88 -39.68 1.00
N ARG A 792 -0.63 -40.83 0.37
CA ARG A 792 0.71 -41.39 0.31
C ARG A 792 1.32 -41.11 -1.05
N ASP A 793 2.46 -40.44 -1.06
CA ASP A 793 3.19 -40.08 -2.27
C ASP A 793 3.66 -41.30 -3.07
N ASP A 794 3.98 -42.41 -2.37
CA ASP A 794 4.43 -43.67 -2.99
C ASP A 794 3.35 -44.36 -3.86
N ALA A 795 2.07 -44.03 -3.67
CA ALA A 795 0.98 -44.51 -4.52
C ALA A 795 1.04 -43.93 -5.95
N PHE A 796 1.70 -42.79 -6.13
CA PHE A 796 1.89 -42.11 -7.41
C PHE A 796 3.29 -42.33 -8.03
N GLU A 797 4.23 -42.88 -7.27
CA GLU A 797 5.58 -43.18 -7.76
C GLU A 797 5.57 -44.33 -8.78
N GLY A 798 6.10 -44.08 -9.95
CA GLY A 798 6.34 -45.13 -10.97
C GLY A 798 5.27 -45.27 -12.05
N VAL A 799 4.30 -44.40 -12.12
CA VAL A 799 3.31 -44.36 -13.21
C VAL A 799 3.93 -43.67 -14.43
N GLU A 800 4.44 -44.46 -15.39
CA GLU A 800 4.90 -43.95 -16.68
C GLU A 800 3.72 -43.31 -17.45
N GLY A 801 3.76 -42.00 -17.64
CA GLY A 801 2.84 -41.29 -18.50
C GLY A 801 1.91 -40.27 -17.81
N GLY A 802 2.29 -39.77 -16.63
CA GLY A 802 1.63 -38.60 -16.01
C GLY A 802 1.65 -37.37 -16.93
N ARG A 803 0.58 -36.58 -16.96
CA ARG A 803 0.45 -35.38 -17.81
C ARG A 803 1.09 -34.14 -17.18
N GLY A 804 1.62 -34.28 -15.98
CA GLY A 804 2.25 -33.20 -15.19
C GLY A 804 1.21 -32.32 -14.47
N THR A 805 1.69 -31.61 -13.45
CA THR A 805 0.88 -30.68 -12.65
C THR A 805 0.32 -29.54 -13.49
N ASP A 806 1.11 -29.00 -14.44
CA ASP A 806 0.69 -27.89 -15.30
C ASP A 806 -0.55 -28.21 -16.16
N PHE A 807 -0.65 -29.45 -16.64
CA PHE A 807 -1.84 -29.87 -17.39
C PHE A 807 -3.06 -30.03 -16.49
N GLY A 808 -2.87 -30.52 -15.27
CA GLY A 808 -3.93 -30.59 -14.26
C GLY A 808 -4.50 -29.19 -13.98
N THR A 809 -3.61 -28.25 -13.66
CA THR A 809 -3.99 -26.85 -13.39
C THR A 809 -4.75 -26.22 -14.55
N GLN A 810 -4.32 -26.41 -15.81
CA GLN A 810 -5.06 -25.87 -16.97
C GLN A 810 -6.49 -26.39 -17.10
N VAL A 811 -6.74 -27.64 -16.74
CA VAL A 811 -8.09 -28.23 -16.80
C VAL A 811 -8.95 -27.73 -15.64
N HIS A 812 -8.38 -27.54 -14.45
CA HIS A 812 -9.07 -26.95 -13.30
C HIS A 812 -9.41 -25.48 -13.60
N ASP A 813 -8.48 -24.67 -14.09
CA ASP A 813 -8.71 -23.28 -14.49
C ASP A 813 -9.83 -23.16 -15.55
N PHE A 814 -9.88 -24.12 -16.50
CA PHE A 814 -10.96 -24.17 -17.48
C PHE A 814 -12.30 -24.49 -16.82
N ALA A 815 -12.32 -25.47 -15.91
CA ALA A 815 -13.55 -25.89 -15.20
C ALA A 815 -14.13 -24.73 -14.40
N GLU A 816 -13.30 -24.03 -13.65
CA GLU A 816 -13.64 -22.84 -12.88
C GLU A 816 -14.18 -21.73 -13.79
N ALA A 817 -13.41 -21.33 -14.82
CA ALA A 817 -13.81 -20.28 -15.74
C ALA A 817 -15.15 -20.58 -16.44
N TYR A 818 -15.35 -21.84 -16.86
CA TYR A 818 -16.58 -22.24 -17.54
C TYR A 818 -17.79 -22.26 -16.60
N ALA A 819 -17.60 -22.73 -15.37
CA ALA A 819 -18.68 -22.79 -14.38
C ALA A 819 -19.10 -21.38 -13.89
N LEU A 820 -18.19 -20.40 -13.92
CA LEU A 820 -18.46 -18.97 -13.66
C LEU A 820 -18.97 -18.20 -14.90
N GLU A 821 -19.51 -18.93 -15.89
CA GLU A 821 -20.10 -18.37 -17.12
C GLU A 821 -19.14 -17.52 -17.99
N ALA A 822 -17.83 -17.72 -17.86
CA ALA A 822 -16.86 -17.06 -18.72
C ALA A 822 -16.97 -17.58 -20.16
N ASP A 823 -16.76 -16.71 -21.16
CA ASP A 823 -16.78 -17.07 -22.59
C ASP A 823 -15.47 -17.80 -22.97
N VAL A 824 -15.35 -19.04 -22.53
CA VAL A 824 -14.19 -19.90 -22.75
C VAL A 824 -14.54 -21.13 -23.57
N GLU A 825 -13.69 -21.46 -24.55
CA GLU A 825 -13.85 -22.66 -25.38
C GLU A 825 -12.83 -23.72 -24.99
N PRO A 826 -13.24 -25.01 -24.95
CA PRO A 826 -12.33 -26.10 -24.60
C PRO A 826 -11.18 -26.23 -25.62
N ARG A 827 -9.97 -26.40 -25.14
CA ARG A 827 -8.72 -26.50 -25.94
C ARG A 827 -8.29 -27.95 -26.17
N ASN A 828 -8.83 -28.86 -25.38
CA ASN A 828 -8.49 -30.28 -25.43
C ASN A 828 -9.70 -31.14 -25.03
N ALA A 829 -9.57 -32.47 -25.17
CA ALA A 829 -10.65 -33.40 -24.89
C ALA A 829 -11.06 -33.46 -23.41
N ASP A 830 -10.13 -33.20 -22.49
CA ASP A 830 -10.42 -33.17 -21.05
C ASP A 830 -11.31 -31.98 -20.70
N GLU A 831 -10.99 -30.80 -21.21
CA GLU A 831 -11.82 -29.60 -21.06
C GLU A 831 -13.19 -29.77 -21.73
N GLU A 832 -13.28 -30.46 -22.88
CA GLU A 832 -14.57 -30.79 -23.54
C GLU A 832 -15.44 -31.69 -22.66
N HIS A 833 -14.86 -32.69 -22.00
CA HIS A 833 -15.58 -33.57 -21.08
C HIS A 833 -16.02 -32.82 -19.80
N VAL A 834 -15.21 -31.91 -19.28
CA VAL A 834 -15.61 -31.05 -18.15
C VAL A 834 -16.78 -30.16 -18.54
N LYS A 835 -16.73 -29.54 -19.71
CA LYS A 835 -17.83 -28.75 -20.27
C LYS A 835 -19.12 -29.54 -20.38
N GLU A 836 -19.04 -30.74 -21.01
CA GLU A 836 -20.23 -31.63 -21.14
C GLU A 836 -20.80 -32.03 -19.78
N PHE A 837 -19.95 -32.21 -18.78
CA PHE A 837 -20.36 -32.50 -17.41
C PHE A 837 -21.07 -31.33 -16.77
N LEU A 838 -20.51 -30.15 -16.80
CA LEU A 838 -21.09 -28.91 -16.23
C LEU A 838 -22.41 -28.52 -16.93
N ASP A 839 -22.48 -28.61 -18.24
CA ASP A 839 -23.71 -28.37 -19.02
C ASP A 839 -24.85 -29.35 -18.65
N GLY A 840 -24.54 -30.51 -18.11
CA GLY A 840 -25.50 -31.51 -17.64
C GLY A 840 -26.03 -31.26 -16.22
N LEU A 841 -25.47 -30.34 -15.47
CA LEU A 841 -25.85 -30.02 -14.10
C LEU A 841 -26.98 -28.98 -14.07
N ALA A 842 -27.88 -29.14 -13.10
CA ALA A 842 -28.97 -28.17 -12.88
C ALA A 842 -29.08 -27.89 -11.39
N GLY A 843 -28.87 -26.64 -10.99
CA GLY A 843 -28.88 -26.21 -9.60
C GLY A 843 -27.79 -25.15 -9.38
N GLU A 844 -27.43 -24.91 -8.17
CA GLU A 844 -26.39 -24.00 -7.77
C GLU A 844 -25.03 -24.69 -7.85
N LEU A 845 -24.03 -24.02 -8.39
CA LEU A 845 -22.66 -24.50 -8.47
C LEU A 845 -21.81 -23.57 -7.62
N LEU A 846 -21.15 -24.11 -6.61
CA LEU A 846 -20.16 -23.42 -5.81
C LEU A 846 -18.77 -23.97 -6.20
N ILE A 847 -17.83 -23.07 -6.46
CA ILE A 847 -16.54 -23.41 -7.09
C ILE A 847 -15.41 -22.95 -6.17
N GLU A 848 -14.37 -23.78 -6.07
CA GLU A 848 -13.20 -23.50 -5.24
C GLU A 848 -13.55 -23.20 -3.75
N GLU A 849 -14.54 -23.94 -3.22
CA GLU A 849 -15.05 -23.73 -1.87
C GLU A 849 -14.07 -24.20 -0.78
N ASP A 850 -13.79 -23.32 0.18
CA ASP A 850 -12.96 -23.65 1.33
C ASP A 850 -13.62 -24.68 2.25
N ALA A 851 -12.90 -25.73 2.60
CA ALA A 851 -13.36 -26.79 3.47
C ALA A 851 -12.48 -26.92 4.72
N TYR A 852 -13.08 -26.80 5.89
CA TYR A 852 -12.43 -26.91 7.19
C TYR A 852 -13.06 -28.00 8.03
N LEU A 853 -12.33 -29.09 8.28
CA LEU A 853 -12.76 -30.20 9.14
C LEU A 853 -12.05 -30.15 10.48
N PRO A 854 -12.68 -29.66 11.55
CA PRO A 854 -12.11 -29.67 12.89
C PRO A 854 -12.27 -31.08 13.50
N LEU A 855 -11.15 -31.62 13.99
CA LEU A 855 -11.10 -32.91 14.68
C LEU A 855 -10.51 -32.73 16.08
N SER A 856 -10.85 -33.66 16.99
CA SER A 856 -10.17 -33.80 18.27
C SER A 856 -9.48 -35.16 18.30
N ILE A 857 -8.15 -35.14 18.46
CA ILE A 857 -7.30 -36.33 18.53
C ILE A 857 -6.52 -36.25 19.83
N ASP A 858 -6.67 -37.23 20.70
CA ASP A 858 -6.03 -37.29 22.04
C ASP A 858 -6.21 -36.03 22.91
N GLY A 859 -7.28 -35.27 22.67
CA GLY A 859 -7.58 -34.01 23.37
C GLY A 859 -6.98 -32.77 22.74
N GLU A 860 -6.17 -32.91 21.71
CA GLU A 860 -5.68 -31.82 20.88
C GLU A 860 -6.66 -31.48 19.74
N ARG A 861 -6.73 -30.20 19.36
CA ARG A 861 -7.49 -29.75 18.19
C ARG A 861 -6.63 -29.87 16.95
N VAL A 862 -7.14 -30.56 15.94
CA VAL A 862 -6.54 -30.67 14.61
C VAL A 862 -7.54 -30.15 13.59
N THR A 863 -7.11 -29.33 12.66
CA THR A 863 -7.96 -28.87 11.55
C THR A 863 -7.37 -29.36 10.24
N ILE A 864 -8.19 -29.99 9.42
CA ILE A 864 -7.84 -30.35 8.03
C ILE A 864 -8.50 -29.31 7.13
N SER A 865 -7.71 -28.54 6.42
CA SER A 865 -8.19 -27.48 5.52
C SER A 865 -7.80 -27.77 4.07
N GLY A 866 -8.72 -27.52 3.15
CA GLY A 866 -8.51 -27.70 1.72
C GLY A 866 -9.59 -26.99 0.92
N VAL A 867 -9.46 -27.00 -0.39
CA VAL A 867 -10.38 -26.37 -1.33
C VAL A 867 -11.08 -27.48 -2.15
N VAL A 868 -12.38 -27.35 -2.32
CA VAL A 868 -13.21 -28.27 -3.09
C VAL A 868 -13.39 -27.72 -4.49
N ASP A 869 -13.04 -28.50 -5.52
CA ASP A 869 -13.11 -28.02 -6.92
C ASP A 869 -14.53 -27.60 -7.33
N LEU A 870 -15.54 -28.38 -6.96
CA LEU A 870 -16.95 -28.10 -7.27
C LEU A 870 -17.90 -28.67 -6.21
N VAL A 871 -18.83 -27.84 -5.74
CA VAL A 871 -19.98 -28.27 -4.93
C VAL A 871 -21.27 -27.99 -5.71
N HIS A 872 -21.95 -29.04 -6.18
CA HIS A 872 -23.22 -28.93 -6.88
C HIS A 872 -24.37 -29.08 -5.91
N VAL A 873 -25.16 -28.03 -5.76
CA VAL A 873 -26.22 -27.93 -4.77
C VAL A 873 -27.62 -28.02 -5.45
N THR A 874 -28.40 -28.98 -5.05
CA THR A 874 -29.79 -29.12 -5.45
C THR A 874 -30.73 -29.14 -4.23
N PRO A 875 -32.04 -29.00 -4.37
CA PRO A 875 -32.95 -29.00 -3.22
C PRO A 875 -32.88 -30.25 -2.33
N ASN A 876 -32.46 -31.38 -2.84
CA ASN A 876 -32.46 -32.67 -2.11
C ASN A 876 -31.07 -33.26 -1.91
N GLN A 877 -30.10 -32.83 -2.66
CA GLN A 877 -28.75 -33.44 -2.68
C GLN A 877 -27.67 -32.38 -2.87
N VAL A 878 -26.55 -32.58 -2.21
CA VAL A 878 -25.28 -31.86 -2.46
C VAL A 878 -24.27 -32.87 -2.96
N GLU A 879 -23.67 -32.59 -4.09
CA GLU A 879 -22.61 -33.41 -4.66
C GLU A 879 -21.30 -32.66 -4.68
N ILE A 880 -20.26 -33.27 -4.10
CA ILE A 880 -18.89 -32.79 -4.13
C ILE A 880 -18.19 -33.49 -5.29
N VAL A 881 -17.59 -32.72 -6.19
CA VAL A 881 -16.89 -33.26 -7.35
C VAL A 881 -15.44 -32.77 -7.32
N ASP A 882 -14.54 -33.67 -7.55
CA ASP A 882 -13.09 -33.41 -7.61
C ASP A 882 -12.60 -33.85 -8.99
N TYR A 883 -11.90 -32.96 -9.70
CA TYR A 883 -11.42 -33.21 -11.06
C TYR A 883 -10.06 -33.92 -11.03
N LYS A 884 -9.91 -34.99 -11.82
CA LYS A 884 -8.64 -35.71 -11.94
C LYS A 884 -8.26 -35.94 -13.39
N THR A 885 -7.09 -35.47 -13.76
CA THR A 885 -6.52 -35.55 -15.12
C THR A 885 -5.67 -36.77 -15.36
N ASP A 886 -5.64 -37.73 -14.44
CA ASP A 886 -4.84 -38.94 -14.50
C ASP A 886 -5.23 -39.88 -15.63
N ARG A 887 -4.23 -40.52 -16.27
CA ARG A 887 -4.43 -41.60 -17.23
C ARG A 887 -4.64 -42.93 -16.53
N GLY A 888 -5.72 -43.05 -15.81
CA GLY A 888 -6.05 -44.30 -15.12
C GLY A 888 -6.60 -44.05 -13.71
N ARG A 889 -6.96 -45.12 -13.00
CA ARG A 889 -7.59 -45.04 -11.69
C ARG A 889 -6.63 -45.42 -10.55
N TYR A 890 -5.36 -45.13 -10.69
CA TYR A 890 -4.33 -45.58 -9.72
C TYR A 890 -4.42 -44.86 -8.38
N GLY A 891 -4.87 -43.62 -8.35
CA GLY A 891 -5.01 -42.78 -7.17
C GLY A 891 -6.34 -42.90 -6.44
N GLU A 892 -7.30 -43.75 -6.87
CA GLU A 892 -8.68 -43.73 -6.35
C GLU A 892 -8.75 -43.90 -4.82
N THR A 893 -7.86 -44.72 -4.23
CA THR A 893 -7.80 -44.93 -2.79
C THR A 893 -7.31 -43.67 -2.05
N GLU A 894 -6.41 -42.91 -2.65
CA GLU A 894 -5.84 -41.71 -2.06
C GLU A 894 -6.81 -40.53 -2.23
N TYR A 895 -7.41 -40.37 -3.40
CA TYR A 895 -8.45 -39.37 -3.65
C TYR A 895 -9.69 -39.56 -2.80
N ARG A 896 -10.02 -40.79 -2.42
CA ARG A 896 -11.07 -41.11 -1.45
C ARG A 896 -10.81 -40.43 -0.11
N LYS A 897 -9.55 -40.33 0.35
CA LYS A 897 -9.22 -39.66 1.61
C LYS A 897 -9.52 -38.17 1.54
N GLN A 898 -9.13 -37.52 0.45
CA GLN A 898 -9.40 -36.11 0.20
C GLN A 898 -10.92 -35.84 0.18
N LEU A 899 -11.64 -36.51 -0.66
CA LEU A 899 -13.09 -36.39 -0.80
C LEU A 899 -13.86 -36.73 0.48
N SER A 900 -13.29 -37.62 1.34
CA SER A 900 -13.91 -37.91 2.63
C SER A 900 -13.89 -36.74 3.60
N VAL A 901 -12.83 -35.94 3.57
CA VAL A 901 -12.74 -34.69 4.34
C VAL A 901 -13.85 -33.74 3.89
N TYR A 902 -13.94 -33.49 2.59
CA TYR A 902 -14.94 -32.60 2.01
C TYR A 902 -16.39 -33.08 2.23
N TYR A 903 -16.60 -34.37 2.16
CA TYR A 903 -17.90 -34.99 2.45
C TYR A 903 -18.38 -34.68 3.88
N HIS A 904 -17.48 -34.78 4.88
CA HIS A 904 -17.86 -34.49 6.25
C HIS A 904 -18.12 -33.00 6.49
N VAL A 905 -17.39 -32.11 5.83
CA VAL A 905 -17.64 -30.66 5.87
C VAL A 905 -19.02 -30.35 5.26
N ALA A 906 -19.30 -30.83 4.05
CA ALA A 906 -20.59 -30.61 3.40
C ALA A 906 -21.75 -31.23 4.18
N ARG A 907 -21.56 -32.39 4.83
CA ARG A 907 -22.57 -33.01 5.68
C ARG A 907 -22.92 -32.17 6.90
N GLU A 908 -21.96 -31.43 7.43
CA GLU A 908 -22.19 -30.51 8.55
C GLU A 908 -22.88 -29.23 8.06
N ALA A 909 -22.46 -28.71 6.90
CA ALA A 909 -23.04 -27.50 6.27
C ALA A 909 -24.48 -27.73 5.76
N TYR A 910 -24.80 -28.94 5.26
CA TYR A 910 -26.11 -29.26 4.67
C TYR A 910 -26.77 -30.48 5.37
N PRO A 911 -27.16 -30.37 6.65
CA PRO A 911 -27.64 -31.52 7.44
C PRO A 911 -28.93 -32.17 6.93
N ASP A 912 -29.73 -31.45 6.17
CA ASP A 912 -31.04 -31.88 5.67
C ASP A 912 -30.99 -32.43 4.22
N ARG A 913 -29.78 -32.51 3.64
CA ARG A 913 -29.59 -32.98 2.24
C ARG A 913 -28.78 -34.26 2.18
N GLU A 914 -28.99 -35.01 1.13
CA GLU A 914 -28.14 -36.17 0.83
C GLU A 914 -26.81 -35.71 0.28
N ILE A 915 -25.67 -36.06 0.91
CA ILE A 915 -24.33 -35.71 0.44
C ILE A 915 -23.77 -36.88 -0.36
N VAL A 916 -23.23 -36.57 -1.54
CA VAL A 916 -22.55 -37.51 -2.43
C VAL A 916 -21.17 -36.94 -2.78
N ALA A 917 -20.16 -37.80 -2.84
CA ALA A 917 -18.85 -37.43 -3.31
C ALA A 917 -18.47 -38.21 -4.56
N SER A 918 -17.90 -37.57 -5.56
CA SER A 918 -17.53 -38.19 -6.83
C SER A 918 -16.21 -37.61 -7.38
N ILE A 919 -15.50 -38.45 -8.15
CA ILE A 919 -14.35 -38.05 -8.95
C ILE A 919 -14.79 -37.95 -10.40
N LEU A 920 -14.49 -36.84 -11.08
CA LEU A 920 -14.60 -36.74 -12.52
C LEU A 920 -13.22 -36.99 -13.15
N TYR A 921 -13.06 -38.12 -13.82
CA TYR A 921 -11.85 -38.38 -14.62
C TYR A 921 -11.97 -37.67 -15.97
N THR A 922 -11.25 -36.56 -16.12
CA THR A 922 -11.40 -35.65 -17.26
C THR A 922 -10.98 -36.29 -18.59
N GLU A 923 -9.99 -37.20 -18.60
CA GLU A 923 -9.58 -37.92 -19.84
C GLU A 923 -10.73 -38.64 -20.51
N THR A 924 -11.67 -39.17 -19.74
CA THR A 924 -12.74 -40.04 -20.26
C THR A 924 -14.17 -39.48 -20.05
N GLY A 925 -14.30 -38.37 -19.33
CA GLY A 925 -15.57 -37.84 -18.86
C GLY A 925 -16.30 -38.79 -17.88
N ALA A 926 -15.60 -39.79 -17.33
CA ALA A 926 -16.22 -40.79 -16.48
C ALA A 926 -16.34 -40.30 -15.05
N ARG A 927 -17.56 -40.23 -14.54
CA ARG A 927 -17.87 -39.91 -13.15
C ARG A 927 -17.88 -41.19 -12.30
N GLN A 928 -17.15 -41.16 -11.17
CA GLN A 928 -17.02 -42.26 -10.22
C GLN A 928 -17.45 -41.82 -8.82
N GLY A 929 -18.57 -42.38 -8.32
CA GLY A 929 -18.98 -42.18 -6.92
C GLY A 929 -17.97 -42.79 -5.94
N VAL A 930 -17.73 -42.09 -4.84
CA VAL A 930 -16.81 -42.47 -3.78
C VAL A 930 -17.56 -42.73 -2.48
N ASP A 931 -17.32 -43.89 -1.86
CA ASP A 931 -17.83 -44.17 -0.50
C ASP A 931 -16.85 -43.48 0.52
N PRO A 932 -17.29 -42.43 1.25
CA PRO A 932 -16.40 -41.70 2.13
C PRO A 932 -15.93 -42.55 3.32
N LEU A 933 -14.74 -42.21 3.82
CA LEU A 933 -14.23 -42.71 5.08
C LEU A 933 -15.05 -42.15 6.27
N THR A 934 -15.14 -42.87 7.33
CA THR A 934 -15.71 -42.39 8.59
C THR A 934 -14.77 -41.40 9.28
N LEU A 935 -15.30 -40.52 10.14
CA LEU A 935 -14.47 -39.60 10.93
C LEU A 935 -13.42 -40.32 11.75
N ASP A 936 -13.71 -41.56 12.25
CA ASP A 936 -12.73 -42.33 13.03
C ASP A 936 -11.60 -42.88 12.13
N GLU A 937 -11.90 -43.23 10.89
CA GLU A 937 -10.87 -43.61 9.91
C GLU A 937 -10.01 -42.40 9.51
N ILE A 938 -10.59 -41.21 9.36
CA ILE A 938 -9.83 -39.98 9.08
C ILE A 938 -8.93 -39.64 10.28
N ARG A 939 -9.44 -39.73 11.53
CA ARG A 939 -8.62 -39.54 12.73
C ARG A 939 -7.40 -40.48 12.77
N ALA A 940 -7.60 -41.75 12.44
CA ALA A 940 -6.53 -42.74 12.41
C ALA A 940 -5.49 -42.49 11.28
N LEU A 941 -5.79 -41.66 10.27
CA LEU A 941 -4.84 -41.23 9.24
C LEU A 941 -3.99 -40.05 9.68
N VAL A 942 -4.51 -39.25 10.62
CA VAL A 942 -3.84 -38.07 11.17
C VAL A 942 -2.92 -38.41 12.35
N GLU A 943 -3.26 -39.48 13.10
CA GLU A 943 -2.41 -40.10 14.15
C GLU A 943 -1.11 -40.71 13.55
#